data_33d3a415b7787c90a106ad27bccf79e0
#
_entry.id   33d3a415b7787c90a106ad27bccf79e0
#
_cell.length_a   1.000
_cell.length_b   1.000
_cell.length_c   1.000
_cell.angle_alpha   90.00
_cell.angle_beta   90.00
_cell.angle_gamma   90.00
#
_symmetry.space_group_name_H-M   'P 1'
#
loop_
_entity.id
_entity.type
_entity.pdbx_description
1 polymer ?
#
loop_
_entity_poly.entity_id
_entity_poly.type
_entity_poly.pdbx_seq_one_letter_code
_entity_poly.pdbx_strand_id
1 'polypeptide(L)'
;MNAAENMKVTKRDGRLENIDLDKIHRVVTWAAEGLKNVSVSQVELKSHIQFYNGIRTDDIHETIIKAAADLISQDTPDYQYLAARLAIFHLRKIAYGEFEPPHLFDHVKKLTDAGKYDRHIIEDYSREEFDELNAYIDHSRDMTFSYAAVKQLEGKYLVQNRVTRQIYETPQFLYILVAMCLFSKYPKETRLDYVKRFYDAVSTFKVSLPTPIMSGVRTPTRQFSSCVLIECDDSLDSINATTSAIVKYVSQRAGIGINAGRIRGLGSEIRGGEAQHTGCIPFFKMFQAAVKSCSQGGVRGGAATLFYPLWHIEAESLLVLKNNRGVEDNRIRQLDYGVQINRLLYTRLIKGGNITLFSPNEVPGLYDAFFADQDEFERLYTKYEQDPNIRKRTLSATDLFSTLMQERAGTGRIYIQNVDHCNTHSPFDPRVAPVHQSNLCMEIALPTKPLDNINDPNGEIALCTLSAFNLGALNSLDELEGLADLTVRALDALLDYQDYPVEAARTATMNRRTLGIGVINYAYYLAKNGVRYSDDSALGLTHRTFEAMQYYLLKASVNLAKEYGACPLFNQTVYSQGKLPIDTYKKDLDAVCSEPLLCDWESLRADIVKYGLRNSTLTALMPSETSSQIANATNGIEPPRGLVTVKASKDGILKQVVPEFETLKDAYETLWQLPGNEGYLKLVGVMQKFVDQAISANTAYDPGKFEGNKVSMKQMLKDLLTAYKYGVKTLYYHNTRDGADDTQTDIQDDGCAGGACKI
;
A
#
# COMPACT_ATOMS: atom_id res chain seq x y z
N MET A 1 -22.73 -39.69 -35.42
CA MET A 1 -21.70 -38.85 -36.00
C MET A 1 -21.66 -37.54 -35.22
N ASN A 2 -20.61 -37.32 -34.43
CA ASN A 2 -20.51 -36.22 -33.51
C ASN A 2 -20.39 -34.90 -34.26
N ALA A 3 -21.29 -33.96 -33.99
CA ALA A 3 -21.27 -32.60 -34.54
C ALA A 3 -19.94 -31.87 -34.28
N ALA A 4 -19.16 -32.36 -33.32
CA ALA A 4 -17.84 -31.84 -32.98
C ALA A 4 -16.73 -32.19 -34.00
N GLU A 5 -16.84 -33.33 -34.73
CA GLU A 5 -15.79 -33.78 -35.68
C GLU A 5 -15.67 -32.92 -36.94
N ASN A 6 -16.67 -32.10 -37.23
CA ASN A 6 -16.69 -31.18 -38.40
C ASN A 6 -16.54 -29.71 -38.05
N MET A 7 -16.31 -29.40 -36.77
CA MET A 7 -16.15 -28.01 -36.33
C MET A 7 -14.82 -27.45 -36.79
N LYS A 8 -14.83 -26.24 -37.37
CA LYS A 8 -13.64 -25.50 -37.79
C LYS A 8 -13.21 -24.50 -36.69
N VAL A 9 -11.90 -24.32 -36.56
CA VAL A 9 -11.30 -23.27 -35.73
C VAL A 9 -10.51 -22.30 -36.59
N THR A 10 -10.56 -21.04 -36.21
CA THR A 10 -9.76 -19.98 -36.83
C THR A 10 -8.44 -19.84 -36.07
N LYS A 11 -7.33 -20.11 -36.76
CA LYS A 11 -5.97 -19.97 -36.19
C LYS A 11 -5.61 -18.49 -36.08
N ARG A 12 -4.53 -18.19 -35.34
CA ARG A 12 -4.02 -16.81 -35.16
C ARG A 12 -3.64 -16.15 -36.49
N ASP A 13 -3.19 -16.91 -37.45
CA ASP A 13 -2.84 -16.44 -38.81
C ASP A 13 -4.05 -16.34 -39.76
N GLY A 14 -5.27 -16.61 -39.26
CA GLY A 14 -6.52 -16.52 -40.01
C GLY A 14 -6.89 -17.80 -40.76
N ARG A 15 -6.07 -18.85 -40.78
CA ARG A 15 -6.38 -20.12 -41.44
C ARG A 15 -7.49 -20.86 -40.67
N LEU A 16 -8.31 -21.60 -41.43
CA LEU A 16 -9.31 -22.48 -40.87
C LEU A 16 -8.80 -23.94 -40.86
N GLU A 17 -8.85 -24.56 -39.70
CA GLU A 17 -8.50 -25.97 -39.51
C GLU A 17 -9.63 -26.71 -38.78
N ASN A 18 -9.65 -28.03 -38.84
CA ASN A 18 -10.55 -28.80 -37.99
C ASN A 18 -10.16 -28.67 -36.54
N ILE A 19 -11.13 -28.64 -35.64
CA ILE A 19 -10.86 -28.66 -34.20
C ILE A 19 -10.19 -29.97 -33.84
N ASP A 20 -9.16 -29.88 -33.02
CA ASP A 20 -8.41 -31.03 -32.48
C ASP A 20 -8.67 -31.11 -30.97
N LEU A 21 -9.65 -31.88 -30.58
CA LEU A 21 -10.03 -32.05 -29.17
C LEU A 21 -8.94 -32.78 -28.38
N ASP A 22 -8.12 -33.60 -29.03
CA ASP A 22 -7.03 -34.30 -28.37
C ASP A 22 -5.93 -33.33 -27.92
N LYS A 23 -5.70 -32.27 -28.69
CA LYS A 23 -4.79 -31.19 -28.26
C LYS A 23 -5.30 -30.48 -27.00
N ILE A 24 -6.57 -30.20 -26.98
CA ILE A 24 -7.21 -29.56 -25.80
C ILE A 24 -7.11 -30.48 -24.60
N HIS A 25 -7.44 -31.76 -24.78
CA HIS A 25 -7.34 -32.76 -23.73
C HIS A 25 -5.91 -32.86 -23.15
N ARG A 26 -4.88 -32.88 -23.99
CA ARG A 26 -3.48 -32.92 -23.56
C ARG A 26 -3.09 -31.70 -22.73
N VAL A 27 -3.50 -30.51 -23.14
CA VAL A 27 -3.19 -29.25 -22.40
C VAL A 27 -3.88 -29.23 -21.05
N VAL A 28 -5.17 -29.61 -20.99
CA VAL A 28 -5.92 -29.65 -19.72
C VAL A 28 -5.37 -30.72 -18.78
N THR A 29 -5.00 -31.89 -19.32
CA THR A 29 -4.39 -32.98 -18.55
C THR A 29 -3.04 -32.55 -17.97
N TRP A 30 -2.19 -31.91 -18.79
CA TRP A 30 -0.92 -31.35 -18.32
C TRP A 30 -1.14 -30.31 -17.19
N ALA A 31 -2.12 -29.41 -17.36
CA ALA A 31 -2.41 -28.40 -16.34
C ALA A 31 -2.94 -28.99 -15.02
N ALA A 32 -3.57 -30.18 -15.08
CA ALA A 32 -4.09 -30.88 -13.91
C ALA A 32 -3.06 -31.76 -13.19
N GLU A 33 -1.87 -31.94 -13.76
CA GLU A 33 -0.86 -32.85 -13.22
C GLU A 33 -0.47 -32.47 -11.78
N GLY A 34 -0.54 -33.48 -10.89
CA GLY A 34 -0.19 -33.30 -9.47
C GLY A 34 -1.21 -32.54 -8.61
N LEU A 35 -2.30 -32.07 -9.19
CA LEU A 35 -3.36 -31.36 -8.44
C LEU A 35 -4.38 -32.36 -7.85
N LYS A 36 -4.97 -31.95 -6.72
CA LYS A 36 -5.95 -32.76 -5.99
C LYS A 36 -7.39 -32.31 -6.30
N ASN A 37 -8.30 -33.28 -6.36
CA ASN A 37 -9.74 -33.03 -6.51
C ASN A 37 -10.10 -32.19 -7.74
N VAL A 38 -9.36 -32.32 -8.84
CA VAL A 38 -9.65 -31.68 -10.11
C VAL A 38 -10.02 -32.73 -11.14
N SER A 39 -10.97 -32.41 -12.03
CA SER A 39 -11.45 -33.29 -13.10
C SER A 39 -11.25 -32.62 -14.45
N VAL A 40 -10.39 -33.23 -15.27
CA VAL A 40 -10.17 -32.81 -16.67
C VAL A 40 -11.49 -32.86 -17.44
N SER A 41 -12.26 -33.95 -17.26
CA SER A 41 -13.54 -34.13 -17.96
C SER A 41 -14.58 -33.06 -17.65
N GLN A 42 -14.64 -32.57 -16.40
CA GLN A 42 -15.55 -31.47 -16.02
C GLN A 42 -15.18 -30.16 -16.71
N VAL A 43 -13.89 -29.84 -16.76
CA VAL A 43 -13.41 -28.62 -17.45
C VAL A 43 -13.72 -28.73 -18.95
N GLU A 44 -13.46 -29.88 -19.58
CA GLU A 44 -13.72 -30.12 -20.99
C GLU A 44 -15.20 -30.03 -21.30
N LEU A 45 -16.05 -30.72 -20.55
CA LEU A 45 -17.49 -30.68 -20.74
C LEU A 45 -18.04 -29.24 -20.64
N LYS A 46 -17.63 -28.53 -19.60
CA LYS A 46 -18.07 -27.14 -19.36
C LYS A 46 -17.60 -26.17 -20.45
N SER A 47 -16.43 -26.42 -21.05
CA SER A 47 -15.89 -25.58 -22.11
C SER A 47 -16.42 -25.98 -23.48
N HIS A 48 -16.52 -27.28 -23.81
CA HIS A 48 -16.91 -27.75 -25.13
C HIS A 48 -18.33 -27.33 -25.53
N ILE A 49 -19.26 -27.23 -24.58
CA ILE A 49 -20.62 -26.78 -24.85
C ILE A 49 -20.70 -25.31 -25.29
N GLN A 50 -19.61 -24.54 -25.11
CA GLN A 50 -19.51 -23.13 -25.51
C GLN A 50 -18.80 -22.96 -26.86
N PHE A 51 -18.24 -24.02 -27.45
CA PHE A 51 -17.58 -23.94 -28.75
C PHE A 51 -18.56 -23.84 -29.90
N TYR A 52 -18.21 -23.09 -30.92
CA TYR A 52 -18.99 -22.90 -32.14
C TYR A 52 -18.10 -22.99 -33.37
N ASN A 53 -18.69 -23.24 -34.53
CA ASN A 53 -17.92 -23.36 -35.77
C ASN A 53 -17.30 -22.02 -36.17
N GLY A 54 -15.99 -22.04 -36.43
CA GLY A 54 -15.21 -20.83 -36.72
C GLY A 54 -14.60 -20.13 -35.49
N ILE A 55 -14.80 -20.68 -34.28
CA ILE A 55 -14.23 -20.13 -33.03
C ILE A 55 -12.72 -19.91 -33.18
N ARG A 56 -12.22 -18.81 -32.65
CA ARG A 56 -10.79 -18.51 -32.65
C ARG A 56 -10.04 -19.37 -31.62
N THR A 57 -8.80 -19.72 -31.93
CA THR A 57 -7.96 -20.48 -30.99
C THR A 57 -7.80 -19.74 -29.63
N ASP A 58 -7.69 -18.42 -29.66
CA ASP A 58 -7.60 -17.62 -28.44
C ASP A 58 -8.87 -17.70 -27.59
N ASP A 59 -10.03 -17.66 -28.23
CA ASP A 59 -11.33 -17.78 -27.54
C ASP A 59 -11.52 -19.17 -26.93
N ILE A 60 -10.99 -20.23 -27.58
CA ILE A 60 -10.95 -21.57 -27.00
C ILE A 60 -10.16 -21.57 -25.69
N HIS A 61 -8.95 -21.01 -25.70
CA HIS A 61 -8.12 -20.94 -24.49
C HIS A 61 -8.82 -20.15 -23.38
N GLU A 62 -9.40 -18.99 -23.68
CA GLU A 62 -10.13 -18.18 -22.70
C GLU A 62 -11.33 -18.95 -22.13
N THR A 63 -12.07 -19.68 -22.97
CA THR A 63 -13.21 -20.49 -22.55
C THR A 63 -12.79 -21.61 -21.59
N ILE A 64 -11.68 -22.30 -21.89
CA ILE A 64 -11.14 -23.38 -21.03
C ILE A 64 -10.67 -22.81 -19.69
N ILE A 65 -9.96 -21.69 -19.70
CA ILE A 65 -9.48 -21.02 -18.50
C ILE A 65 -10.68 -20.63 -17.61
N LYS A 66 -11.71 -20.03 -18.21
CA LYS A 66 -12.92 -19.64 -17.50
C LYS A 66 -13.66 -20.82 -16.92
N ALA A 67 -13.79 -21.92 -17.68
CA ALA A 67 -14.41 -23.16 -17.23
C ALA A 67 -13.71 -23.71 -15.98
N ALA A 68 -12.38 -23.72 -15.97
CA ALA A 68 -11.59 -24.14 -14.81
C ALA A 68 -11.76 -23.18 -13.63
N ALA A 69 -11.72 -21.87 -13.88
CA ALA A 69 -11.86 -20.85 -12.84
C ALA A 69 -13.22 -20.90 -12.14
N ASP A 70 -14.28 -21.18 -12.88
CA ASP A 70 -15.65 -21.31 -12.33
C ASP A 70 -15.78 -22.48 -11.35
N LEU A 71 -14.91 -23.47 -11.42
CA LEU A 71 -14.88 -24.64 -10.53
C LEU A 71 -14.11 -24.40 -9.23
N ILE A 72 -13.47 -23.26 -9.07
CA ILE A 72 -12.76 -22.90 -7.82
C ILE A 72 -13.79 -22.77 -6.68
N SER A 73 -13.58 -23.56 -5.61
CA SER A 73 -14.43 -23.55 -4.43
C SER A 73 -13.66 -24.01 -3.21
N GLN A 74 -14.29 -23.98 -2.04
CA GLN A 74 -13.71 -24.53 -0.80
C GLN A 74 -13.46 -26.04 -0.91
N ASP A 75 -14.33 -26.76 -1.60
CA ASP A 75 -14.23 -28.22 -1.77
C ASP A 75 -13.18 -28.60 -2.83
N THR A 76 -12.93 -27.72 -3.79
CA THR A 76 -12.05 -27.95 -4.93
C THR A 76 -11.11 -26.77 -5.16
N PRO A 77 -10.26 -26.41 -4.18
CA PRO A 77 -9.42 -25.23 -4.26
C PRO A 77 -8.32 -25.31 -5.35
N ASP A 78 -7.86 -26.50 -5.70
CA ASP A 78 -6.77 -26.69 -6.65
C ASP A 78 -7.13 -26.30 -8.09
N TYR A 79 -8.39 -26.11 -8.41
CA TYR A 79 -8.78 -25.51 -9.70
C TYR A 79 -8.17 -24.13 -9.91
N GLN A 80 -7.80 -23.41 -8.83
CA GLN A 80 -7.10 -22.14 -8.95
C GLN A 80 -5.71 -22.29 -9.60
N TYR A 81 -5.04 -23.41 -9.37
CA TYR A 81 -3.75 -23.73 -10.00
C TYR A 81 -3.92 -24.29 -11.41
N LEU A 82 -4.95 -25.09 -11.63
CA LEU A 82 -5.28 -25.60 -12.96
C LEU A 82 -5.60 -24.44 -13.91
N ALA A 83 -6.48 -23.54 -13.50
CA ALA A 83 -6.82 -22.35 -14.27
C ALA A 83 -5.60 -21.45 -14.52
N ALA A 84 -4.74 -21.28 -13.51
CA ALA A 84 -3.52 -20.48 -13.63
C ALA A 84 -2.55 -21.06 -14.66
N ARG A 85 -2.33 -22.37 -14.63
CA ARG A 85 -1.42 -23.05 -15.59
C ARG A 85 -1.93 -22.94 -17.02
N LEU A 86 -3.23 -23.07 -17.23
CA LEU A 86 -3.87 -22.84 -18.53
C LEU A 86 -3.69 -21.37 -18.97
N ALA A 87 -3.84 -20.44 -18.05
CA ALA A 87 -3.65 -19.01 -18.33
C ALA A 87 -2.19 -18.69 -18.69
N ILE A 88 -1.21 -19.27 -17.99
CA ILE A 88 0.23 -19.13 -18.32
C ILE A 88 0.55 -19.72 -19.68
N PHE A 89 0.01 -20.89 -19.99
CA PHE A 89 0.16 -21.50 -21.32
C PHE A 89 -0.31 -20.55 -22.43
N HIS A 90 -1.50 -19.98 -22.25
CA HIS A 90 -2.08 -19.04 -23.19
C HIS A 90 -1.26 -17.74 -23.27
N LEU A 91 -0.83 -17.20 -22.13
CA LEU A 91 -0.01 -16.00 -22.03
C LEU A 91 1.30 -16.13 -22.80
N ARG A 92 2.00 -17.26 -22.67
CA ARG A 92 3.24 -17.53 -23.42
C ARG A 92 2.98 -17.56 -24.93
N LYS A 93 1.86 -18.12 -25.37
CA LYS A 93 1.46 -18.08 -26.79
C LYS A 93 1.16 -16.65 -27.28
N ILE A 94 0.56 -15.83 -26.45
CA ILE A 94 0.32 -14.41 -26.78
C ILE A 94 1.63 -13.64 -26.88
N ALA A 95 2.51 -13.81 -25.89
CA ALA A 95 3.76 -13.04 -25.81
C ALA A 95 4.80 -13.48 -26.85
N TYR A 96 4.94 -14.78 -27.11
CA TYR A 96 6.04 -15.35 -27.88
C TYR A 96 5.62 -16.14 -29.11
N GLY A 97 4.36 -16.44 -29.29
CA GLY A 97 3.86 -17.33 -30.35
C GLY A 97 4.09 -18.82 -30.05
N GLU A 98 4.86 -19.15 -29.03
CA GLU A 98 5.20 -20.51 -28.61
C GLU A 98 5.20 -20.65 -27.09
N PHE A 99 5.30 -21.87 -26.57
CA PHE A 99 5.27 -22.13 -25.13
C PHE A 99 6.61 -21.78 -24.45
N GLU A 100 7.72 -22.09 -25.10
CA GLU A 100 9.04 -21.81 -24.54
C GLU A 100 9.41 -20.33 -24.67
N PRO A 101 9.78 -19.66 -23.58
CA PRO A 101 10.26 -18.29 -23.64
C PRO A 101 11.56 -18.17 -24.47
N PRO A 102 11.75 -17.05 -25.19
CA PRO A 102 13.00 -16.82 -25.93
C PRO A 102 14.19 -16.59 -24.99
N HIS A 103 15.39 -16.56 -25.54
CA HIS A 103 16.59 -16.17 -24.80
C HIS A 103 16.42 -14.72 -24.27
N LEU A 104 16.85 -14.47 -23.03
CA LEU A 104 16.71 -13.18 -22.35
C LEU A 104 17.23 -12.00 -23.20
N PHE A 105 18.42 -12.16 -23.80
CA PHE A 105 18.98 -11.10 -24.62
C PHE A 105 18.11 -10.78 -25.84
N ASP A 106 17.63 -11.78 -26.56
CA ASP A 106 16.80 -11.60 -27.74
C ASP A 106 15.46 -10.94 -27.39
N HIS A 107 14.89 -11.34 -26.27
CA HIS A 107 13.67 -10.74 -25.72
C HIS A 107 13.86 -9.24 -25.39
N VAL A 108 14.92 -8.92 -24.65
CA VAL A 108 15.21 -7.53 -24.23
C VAL A 108 15.55 -6.68 -25.44
N LYS A 109 16.37 -7.19 -26.37
CA LYS A 109 16.75 -6.48 -27.60
C LYS A 109 15.53 -6.12 -28.44
N LYS A 110 14.65 -7.09 -28.67
CA LYS A 110 13.39 -6.89 -29.42
C LYS A 110 12.51 -5.80 -28.80
N LEU A 111 12.32 -5.84 -27.48
CA LEU A 111 11.42 -4.92 -26.79
C LEU A 111 12.07 -3.54 -26.56
N THR A 112 13.38 -3.47 -26.43
CA THR A 112 14.13 -2.21 -26.40
C THR A 112 14.02 -1.50 -27.74
N ASP A 113 14.23 -2.20 -28.85
CA ASP A 113 14.09 -1.65 -30.19
C ASP A 113 12.66 -1.19 -30.50
N ALA A 114 11.66 -1.86 -29.89
CA ALA A 114 10.25 -1.46 -29.98
C ALA A 114 9.84 -0.34 -29.00
N GLY A 115 10.78 0.19 -28.21
CA GLY A 115 10.52 1.26 -27.24
C GLY A 115 9.70 0.84 -26.02
N LYS A 116 9.61 -0.46 -25.74
CA LYS A 116 8.84 -1.00 -24.58
C LYS A 116 9.70 -1.14 -23.33
N TYR A 117 11.00 -1.38 -23.48
CA TYR A 117 11.96 -1.48 -22.40
C TYR A 117 12.94 -0.32 -22.40
N ASP A 118 13.47 -0.03 -21.21
CA ASP A 118 14.52 0.94 -21.00
C ASP A 118 15.81 0.50 -21.72
N ARG A 119 16.36 1.39 -22.53
CA ARG A 119 17.55 1.13 -23.32
C ARG A 119 18.79 0.83 -22.46
N HIS A 120 18.85 1.36 -21.24
CA HIS A 120 19.95 1.12 -20.31
C HIS A 120 20.20 -0.34 -19.99
N ILE A 121 19.17 -1.21 -20.08
CA ILE A 121 19.34 -2.64 -19.82
C ILE A 121 20.36 -3.25 -20.79
N ILE A 122 20.25 -2.94 -22.07
CA ILE A 122 21.19 -3.43 -23.11
C ILE A 122 22.57 -2.74 -22.97
N GLU A 123 22.60 -1.49 -22.58
CA GLU A 123 23.84 -0.70 -22.45
C GLU A 123 24.65 -1.09 -21.21
N ASP A 124 23.98 -1.38 -20.09
CA ASP A 124 24.63 -1.64 -18.80
C ASP A 124 25.17 -3.06 -18.66
N TYR A 125 24.59 -4.05 -19.35
CA TYR A 125 24.95 -5.46 -19.22
C TYR A 125 25.58 -6.01 -20.51
N SER A 126 26.62 -6.84 -20.34
CA SER A 126 27.29 -7.54 -21.45
C SER A 126 26.48 -8.73 -21.94
N ARG A 127 26.80 -9.22 -23.12
CA ARG A 127 26.19 -10.42 -23.68
C ARG A 127 26.42 -11.66 -22.77
N GLU A 128 27.62 -11.77 -22.23
CA GLU A 128 27.99 -12.86 -21.31
C GLU A 128 27.13 -12.80 -20.03
N GLU A 129 26.86 -11.61 -19.51
CA GLU A 129 25.97 -11.43 -18.35
C GLU A 129 24.54 -11.85 -18.68
N PHE A 130 24.04 -11.48 -19.87
CA PHE A 130 22.73 -11.95 -20.35
C PHE A 130 22.67 -13.48 -20.48
N ASP A 131 23.71 -14.11 -20.99
CA ASP A 131 23.78 -15.57 -21.14
C ASP A 131 23.75 -16.26 -19.77
N GLU A 132 24.51 -15.73 -18.81
CA GLU A 132 24.54 -16.26 -17.44
C GLU A 132 23.17 -16.12 -16.76
N LEU A 133 22.52 -14.97 -16.86
CA LEU A 133 21.21 -14.75 -16.27
C LEU A 133 20.13 -15.57 -16.99
N ASN A 134 20.19 -15.73 -18.30
CA ASN A 134 19.27 -16.58 -19.05
C ASN A 134 19.30 -18.02 -18.56
N ALA A 135 20.50 -18.54 -18.30
CA ALA A 135 20.67 -19.88 -17.74
C ALA A 135 20.17 -20.00 -16.30
N TYR A 136 20.15 -18.92 -15.56
CA TYR A 136 19.71 -18.88 -14.16
C TYR A 136 18.19 -18.81 -14.00
N ILE A 137 17.48 -18.15 -14.93
CA ILE A 137 16.03 -18.01 -14.86
C ILE A 137 15.34 -19.38 -14.85
N ASP A 138 14.44 -19.56 -13.90
CA ASP A 138 13.60 -20.75 -13.81
C ASP A 138 12.15 -20.42 -14.23
N HIS A 139 11.86 -20.60 -15.51
CA HIS A 139 10.52 -20.33 -16.06
C HIS A 139 9.44 -21.28 -15.53
N SER A 140 9.81 -22.41 -14.92
CA SER A 140 8.86 -23.31 -14.30
C SER A 140 8.18 -22.71 -13.07
N ARG A 141 8.77 -21.69 -12.48
CA ARG A 141 8.15 -20.93 -11.38
C ARG A 141 6.84 -20.23 -11.79
N ASP A 142 6.62 -20.01 -13.08
CA ASP A 142 5.33 -19.52 -13.59
C ASP A 142 4.17 -20.46 -13.23
N MET A 143 4.45 -21.74 -12.99
CA MET A 143 3.43 -22.74 -12.64
C MET A 143 3.05 -22.74 -11.15
N THR A 144 3.66 -21.88 -10.35
CA THR A 144 3.36 -21.74 -8.91
C THR A 144 2.26 -20.71 -8.62
N PHE A 145 1.87 -19.90 -9.61
CA PHE A 145 0.83 -18.89 -9.44
C PHE A 145 -0.56 -19.50 -9.29
N SER A 146 -1.41 -18.82 -8.50
CA SER A 146 -2.85 -19.02 -8.53
C SER A 146 -3.48 -18.28 -9.70
N TYR A 147 -4.73 -18.61 -10.01
CA TYR A 147 -5.50 -17.94 -11.07
C TYR A 147 -5.61 -16.41 -10.83
N ALA A 148 -5.93 -16.01 -9.59
CA ALA A 148 -6.01 -14.60 -9.23
C ALA A 148 -4.67 -13.87 -9.45
N ALA A 149 -3.55 -14.53 -9.13
CA ALA A 149 -2.21 -13.99 -9.36
C ALA A 149 -1.95 -13.72 -10.85
N VAL A 150 -2.23 -14.69 -11.70
CA VAL A 150 -2.04 -14.54 -13.17
C VAL A 150 -2.90 -13.40 -13.71
N LYS A 151 -4.15 -13.29 -13.27
CA LYS A 151 -5.05 -12.20 -13.69
C LYS A 151 -4.57 -10.82 -13.23
N GLN A 152 -4.00 -10.72 -12.04
CA GLN A 152 -3.37 -9.46 -11.59
C GLN A 152 -2.12 -9.12 -12.41
N LEU A 153 -1.30 -10.10 -12.73
CA LEU A 153 -0.12 -9.91 -13.59
C LEU A 153 -0.53 -9.42 -14.98
N GLU A 154 -1.48 -10.08 -15.63
CA GLU A 154 -2.01 -9.68 -16.95
C GLU A 154 -2.65 -8.29 -16.92
N GLY A 155 -3.44 -8.02 -15.89
CA GLY A 155 -4.21 -6.77 -15.80
C GLY A 155 -3.37 -5.53 -15.45
N LYS A 156 -2.30 -5.70 -14.64
CA LYS A 156 -1.62 -4.55 -14.02
C LYS A 156 -0.11 -4.50 -14.22
N TYR A 157 0.59 -5.62 -14.27
CA TYR A 157 2.04 -5.66 -14.09
C TYR A 157 2.86 -5.97 -15.34
N LEU A 158 2.38 -6.87 -16.18
CA LEU A 158 3.10 -7.23 -17.40
C LEU A 158 3.06 -6.10 -18.41
N VAL A 159 4.20 -5.85 -19.05
CA VAL A 159 4.31 -4.82 -20.09
C VAL A 159 3.42 -5.19 -21.29
N GLN A 160 2.55 -4.29 -21.69
CA GLN A 160 1.53 -4.55 -22.68
C GLN A 160 1.10 -3.28 -23.41
N ASN A 161 0.50 -3.45 -24.57
CA ASN A 161 -0.30 -2.43 -25.22
C ASN A 161 -1.73 -2.51 -24.68
N ARG A 162 -2.16 -1.51 -23.94
CA ARG A 162 -3.47 -1.53 -23.28
C ARG A 162 -4.66 -1.32 -24.21
N VAL A 163 -4.42 -0.81 -25.42
CA VAL A 163 -5.45 -0.64 -26.46
C VAL A 163 -5.72 -1.97 -27.17
N THR A 164 -4.64 -2.63 -27.62
CA THR A 164 -4.73 -3.91 -28.33
C THR A 164 -4.76 -5.12 -27.42
N ARG A 165 -4.46 -4.95 -26.13
CA ARG A 165 -4.27 -6.00 -25.11
C ARG A 165 -3.15 -6.98 -25.43
N GLN A 166 -2.22 -6.65 -26.32
CA GLN A 166 -1.02 -7.43 -26.58
C GLN A 166 -0.09 -7.36 -25.35
N ILE A 167 0.17 -8.49 -24.72
CA ILE A 167 1.16 -8.64 -23.65
C ILE A 167 2.48 -9.08 -24.26
N TYR A 168 3.60 -8.49 -23.82
CA TYR A 168 4.91 -8.69 -24.43
C TYR A 168 5.86 -9.57 -23.62
N GLU A 169 5.53 -9.90 -22.38
CA GLU A 169 6.43 -10.60 -21.46
C GLU A 169 5.67 -11.59 -20.57
N THR A 170 6.42 -12.43 -19.89
CA THR A 170 5.92 -13.36 -18.87
C THR A 170 6.59 -13.11 -17.53
N PRO A 171 6.06 -13.63 -16.40
CA PRO A 171 6.45 -13.20 -15.05
C PRO A 171 7.94 -13.33 -14.73
N GLN A 172 8.60 -14.40 -15.17
CA GLN A 172 10.02 -14.59 -14.83
C GLN A 172 10.92 -13.54 -15.49
N PHE A 173 10.58 -13.10 -16.70
CA PHE A 173 11.29 -11.98 -17.32
C PHE A 173 11.02 -10.65 -16.59
N LEU A 174 9.79 -10.43 -16.14
CA LEU A 174 9.49 -9.26 -15.30
C LEU A 174 10.43 -9.25 -14.08
N TYR A 175 10.51 -10.35 -13.34
CA TYR A 175 11.29 -10.40 -12.11
C TYR A 175 12.78 -10.21 -12.33
N ILE A 176 13.35 -10.92 -13.31
CA ILE A 176 14.79 -10.79 -13.57
C ILE A 176 15.16 -9.38 -14.05
N LEU A 177 14.29 -8.77 -14.88
CA LEU A 177 14.55 -7.44 -15.41
C LEU A 177 14.42 -6.35 -14.34
N VAL A 178 13.49 -6.49 -13.41
CA VAL A 178 13.44 -5.59 -12.25
C VAL A 178 14.75 -5.69 -11.46
N ALA A 179 15.23 -6.89 -11.17
CA ALA A 179 16.49 -7.09 -10.48
C ALA A 179 17.69 -6.50 -11.25
N MET A 180 17.76 -6.72 -12.55
CA MET A 180 18.82 -6.17 -13.40
C MET A 180 18.83 -4.63 -13.37
N CYS A 181 17.68 -3.98 -13.47
CA CYS A 181 17.59 -2.52 -13.42
C CYS A 181 18.05 -1.97 -12.06
N LEU A 182 17.64 -2.59 -10.96
CA LEU A 182 17.94 -2.09 -9.63
C LEU A 182 19.42 -2.25 -9.25
N PHE A 183 20.09 -3.29 -9.72
CA PHE A 183 21.50 -3.55 -9.41
C PHE A 183 22.46 -3.18 -10.54
N SER A 184 22.01 -2.49 -11.57
CA SER A 184 22.82 -2.17 -12.76
C SER A 184 24.07 -1.34 -12.46
N LYS A 185 24.05 -0.51 -11.41
CA LYS A 185 25.18 0.35 -11.02
C LYS A 185 26.09 -0.28 -9.97
N TYR A 186 25.80 -1.49 -9.51
CA TYR A 186 26.69 -2.23 -8.63
C TYR A 186 27.95 -2.67 -9.40
N PRO A 187 29.08 -2.91 -8.70
CA PRO A 187 30.31 -3.40 -9.33
C PRO A 187 30.06 -4.67 -10.15
N LYS A 188 30.67 -4.76 -11.33
CA LYS A 188 30.50 -5.90 -12.25
C LYS A 188 30.79 -7.26 -11.61
N GLU A 189 31.72 -7.28 -10.67
CA GLU A 189 32.15 -8.50 -9.97
C GLU A 189 31.05 -9.06 -9.04
N THR A 190 30.14 -8.22 -8.59
CA THR A 190 29.14 -8.57 -7.56
C THR A 190 27.70 -8.44 -8.02
N ARG A 191 27.43 -7.64 -9.06
CA ARG A 191 26.04 -7.29 -9.44
C ARG A 191 25.19 -8.49 -9.84
N LEU A 192 25.76 -9.47 -10.53
CA LEU A 192 24.98 -10.66 -10.92
C LEU A 192 24.58 -11.52 -9.73
N ASP A 193 25.41 -11.58 -8.68
CA ASP A 193 25.04 -12.24 -7.44
C ASP A 193 23.81 -11.57 -6.80
N TYR A 194 23.82 -10.24 -6.70
CA TYR A 194 22.66 -9.50 -6.20
C TYR A 194 21.41 -9.66 -7.08
N VAL A 195 21.58 -9.62 -8.39
CA VAL A 195 20.48 -9.84 -9.34
C VAL A 195 19.84 -11.21 -9.16
N LYS A 196 20.64 -12.27 -9.07
CA LYS A 196 20.18 -13.65 -8.85
C LYS A 196 19.46 -13.80 -7.51
N ARG A 197 20.04 -13.26 -6.44
CA ARG A 197 19.45 -13.35 -5.09
C ARG A 197 18.14 -12.58 -5.00
N PHE A 198 18.07 -11.40 -5.59
CA PHE A 198 16.83 -10.61 -5.61
C PHE A 198 15.75 -11.27 -6.48
N TYR A 199 16.14 -11.78 -7.66
CA TYR A 199 15.25 -12.57 -8.50
C TYR A 199 14.67 -13.77 -7.72
N ASP A 200 15.49 -14.52 -7.01
CA ASP A 200 15.00 -15.61 -6.19
C ASP A 200 14.03 -15.16 -5.10
N ALA A 201 14.36 -14.08 -4.41
CA ALA A 201 13.52 -13.55 -3.33
C ALA A 201 12.13 -13.14 -3.82
N VAL A 202 12.03 -12.49 -4.98
CA VAL A 202 10.73 -12.04 -5.52
C VAL A 202 9.99 -13.13 -6.27
N SER A 203 10.68 -13.98 -7.02
CA SER A 203 10.04 -15.04 -7.80
C SER A 203 9.59 -16.24 -6.96
N THR A 204 10.14 -16.42 -5.76
CA THR A 204 9.69 -17.41 -4.77
C THR A 204 8.79 -16.80 -3.69
N PHE A 205 8.35 -15.58 -3.89
CA PHE A 205 7.37 -14.87 -3.06
C PHE A 205 7.82 -14.54 -1.62
N LYS A 206 9.10 -14.52 -1.33
CA LYS A 206 9.61 -14.09 -0.02
C LYS A 206 9.55 -12.58 0.15
N VAL A 207 9.74 -11.83 -0.94
CA VAL A 207 9.64 -10.38 -1.02
C VAL A 207 8.57 -10.01 -2.04
N SER A 208 7.67 -9.14 -1.64
CA SER A 208 6.62 -8.56 -2.49
C SER A 208 6.99 -7.15 -2.90
N LEU A 209 6.76 -6.81 -4.16
CA LEU A 209 7.03 -5.49 -4.73
C LEU A 209 5.72 -4.72 -5.00
N PRO A 210 5.71 -3.41 -4.83
CA PRO A 210 4.52 -2.59 -5.07
C PRO A 210 4.23 -2.47 -6.56
N THR A 211 2.98 -2.13 -6.86
CA THR A 211 2.50 -1.98 -8.24
C THR A 211 3.37 -1.08 -9.12
N PRO A 212 3.83 0.13 -8.69
CA PRO A 212 4.64 0.97 -9.56
C PRO A 212 5.99 0.35 -9.94
N ILE A 213 6.60 -0.41 -9.05
CA ILE A 213 7.86 -1.12 -9.34
C ILE A 213 7.61 -2.28 -10.31
N MET A 214 6.61 -3.11 -10.03
CA MET A 214 6.28 -4.26 -10.87
C MET A 214 5.86 -3.87 -12.29
N SER A 215 5.11 -2.79 -12.45
CA SER A 215 4.63 -2.34 -13.75
C SER A 215 5.59 -1.42 -14.48
N GLY A 216 6.50 -0.74 -13.78
CA GLY A 216 7.28 0.38 -14.31
C GLY A 216 8.77 0.14 -14.45
N VAL A 217 9.43 -0.51 -13.48
CA VAL A 217 10.86 -0.79 -13.57
C VAL A 217 11.11 -1.69 -14.78
N ARG A 218 12.06 -1.36 -15.58
CA ARG A 218 12.41 -1.87 -16.91
C ARG A 218 11.73 -1.15 -18.09
N THR A 219 10.77 -0.28 -17.86
CA THR A 219 10.11 0.51 -18.90
C THR A 219 10.73 1.92 -18.98
N PRO A 220 10.49 2.68 -20.06
CA PRO A 220 10.96 4.06 -20.15
C PRO A 220 10.33 5.02 -19.13
N THR A 221 9.21 4.66 -18.50
CA THR A 221 8.56 5.48 -17.48
C THR A 221 9.14 5.17 -16.11
N ARG A 222 9.82 6.15 -15.50
CA ARG A 222 10.64 5.96 -14.30
C ARG A 222 10.10 6.68 -13.06
N GLN A 223 8.80 6.71 -12.83
CA GLN A 223 8.21 7.15 -11.57
C GLN A 223 7.64 5.93 -10.84
N PHE A 224 8.22 5.58 -9.68
CA PHE A 224 7.94 4.34 -8.96
C PHE A 224 7.40 4.53 -7.56
N SER A 225 7.25 5.77 -7.10
CA SER A 225 6.68 6.07 -5.80
C SER A 225 5.16 6.00 -5.87
N SER A 226 4.57 5.14 -5.06
CA SER A 226 3.11 5.00 -4.97
C SER A 226 2.46 6.08 -4.11
N CYS A 227 3.22 6.64 -3.16
CA CYS A 227 2.72 7.58 -2.17
C CYS A 227 3.50 8.89 -2.24
N VAL A 228 2.76 9.98 -2.37
CA VAL A 228 3.31 11.34 -2.51
C VAL A 228 2.62 12.25 -1.49
N LEU A 229 3.41 12.89 -0.62
CA LEU A 229 2.92 13.77 0.43
C LEU A 229 3.26 15.22 0.08
N ILE A 230 2.23 16.04 -0.07
CA ILE A 230 2.36 17.45 -0.45
C ILE A 230 1.73 18.30 0.65
N GLU A 231 2.52 19.24 1.20
CA GLU A 231 2.06 20.19 2.21
C GLU A 231 1.77 21.55 1.54
N CYS A 232 0.64 22.15 1.91
CA CYS A 232 0.20 23.44 1.43
C CYS A 232 0.32 24.48 2.54
N ASP A 233 0.92 25.63 2.24
CA ASP A 233 0.94 26.77 3.15
C ASP A 233 -0.27 27.70 2.94
N ASP A 234 -0.44 28.66 3.84
CA ASP A 234 -1.52 29.64 3.83
C ASP A 234 -1.19 30.82 2.91
N SER A 235 -1.00 30.55 1.64
CA SER A 235 -0.77 31.55 0.60
C SER A 235 -1.31 31.08 -0.75
N LEU A 236 -1.67 32.02 -1.62
CA LEU A 236 -2.15 31.70 -2.97
C LEU A 236 -1.04 31.02 -3.80
N ASP A 237 0.20 31.45 -3.62
CA ASP A 237 1.34 30.84 -4.34
C ASP A 237 1.52 29.40 -3.94
N SER A 238 1.46 29.07 -2.65
CA SER A 238 1.57 27.70 -2.17
C SER A 238 0.39 26.82 -2.60
N ILE A 239 -0.82 27.37 -2.59
CA ILE A 239 -2.02 26.68 -3.08
C ILE A 239 -1.87 26.33 -4.57
N ASN A 240 -1.39 27.26 -5.39
CA ASN A 240 -1.13 27.04 -6.80
C ASN A 240 -0.02 26.00 -7.02
N ALA A 241 1.08 26.09 -6.26
CA ALA A 241 2.18 25.13 -6.33
C ALA A 241 1.72 23.71 -5.94
N THR A 242 0.91 23.61 -4.89
CA THR A 242 0.30 22.33 -4.45
C THR A 242 -0.56 21.72 -5.56
N THR A 243 -1.42 22.51 -6.18
CA THR A 243 -2.27 22.07 -7.30
C THR A 243 -1.43 21.55 -8.47
N SER A 244 -0.38 22.27 -8.85
CA SER A 244 0.53 21.86 -9.92
C SER A 244 1.26 20.55 -9.59
N ALA A 245 1.72 20.39 -8.37
CA ALA A 245 2.38 19.17 -7.93
C ALA A 245 1.42 17.96 -7.92
N ILE A 246 0.17 18.14 -7.49
CA ILE A 246 -0.87 17.11 -7.54
C ILE A 246 -1.04 16.61 -8.97
N VAL A 247 -1.25 17.50 -9.94
CA VAL A 247 -1.48 17.14 -11.35
C VAL A 247 -0.29 16.35 -11.90
N LYS A 248 0.94 16.80 -11.65
CA LYS A 248 2.16 16.14 -12.12
C LYS A 248 2.31 14.71 -11.60
N TYR A 249 2.01 14.47 -10.33
CA TYR A 249 2.15 13.14 -9.74
C TYR A 249 0.96 12.21 -10.03
N VAL A 250 -0.27 12.73 -10.04
CA VAL A 250 -1.44 11.92 -10.42
C VAL A 250 -1.30 11.39 -11.84
N SER A 251 -0.83 12.21 -12.77
CA SER A 251 -0.60 11.78 -14.16
C SER A 251 0.40 10.62 -14.28
N GLN A 252 1.24 10.44 -13.27
CA GLN A 252 2.25 9.36 -13.20
C GLN A 252 1.90 8.27 -12.17
N ARG A 253 0.63 8.02 -11.96
CA ARG A 253 0.10 6.89 -11.16
C ARG A 253 0.33 6.97 -9.65
N ALA A 254 0.56 8.16 -9.10
CA ALA A 254 0.73 8.31 -7.66
C ALA A 254 -0.59 8.59 -6.94
N GLY A 255 -0.73 8.06 -5.72
CA GLY A 255 -1.74 8.47 -4.75
C GLY A 255 -1.21 9.64 -3.91
N ILE A 256 -2.07 10.59 -3.58
CA ILE A 256 -1.66 11.85 -2.97
C ILE A 256 -2.16 11.97 -1.54
N GLY A 257 -1.27 12.36 -0.62
CA GLY A 257 -1.62 12.96 0.66
C GLY A 257 -1.45 14.47 0.57
N ILE A 258 -2.49 15.21 0.90
CA ILE A 258 -2.50 16.67 0.86
C ILE A 258 -2.67 17.20 2.28
N ASN A 259 -1.70 17.94 2.81
CA ASN A 259 -1.90 18.65 4.06
C ASN A 259 -2.30 20.10 3.76
N ALA A 260 -3.53 20.44 4.08
CA ALA A 260 -4.10 21.76 3.85
C ALA A 260 -4.60 22.42 5.15
N GLY A 261 -4.17 21.90 6.29
CA GLY A 261 -4.61 22.38 7.62
C GLY A 261 -4.10 23.76 8.01
N ARG A 262 -3.10 24.31 7.30
CA ARG A 262 -2.61 25.70 7.54
C ARG A 262 -3.52 26.76 6.93
N ILE A 263 -4.35 26.41 5.95
CA ILE A 263 -5.19 27.39 5.26
C ILE A 263 -6.16 28.01 6.26
N ARG A 264 -6.16 29.34 6.32
CA ARG A 264 -7.03 30.11 7.23
C ARG A 264 -8.50 29.85 6.95
N GLY A 265 -9.28 29.95 8.01
CA GLY A 265 -10.71 29.67 7.95
C GLY A 265 -11.55 30.82 7.39
N LEU A 266 -12.80 30.47 7.08
CA LEU A 266 -13.83 31.42 6.65
C LEU A 266 -13.94 32.61 7.62
N GLY A 267 -13.96 33.81 7.08
CA GLY A 267 -14.11 35.04 7.84
C GLY A 267 -12.81 35.58 8.44
N SER A 268 -11.66 34.91 8.24
CA SER A 268 -10.35 35.44 8.62
C SER A 268 -10.05 36.72 7.85
N GLU A 269 -9.40 37.68 8.52
CA GLU A 269 -9.05 38.98 7.91
C GLU A 269 -7.99 38.79 6.80
N ILE A 270 -8.20 39.54 5.71
CA ILE A 270 -7.23 39.71 4.63
C ILE A 270 -7.15 41.22 4.30
N ARG A 271 -6.06 41.64 3.66
CA ARG A 271 -5.81 43.05 3.29
C ARG A 271 -5.92 44.02 4.48
N GLY A 272 -5.34 43.64 5.62
CA GLY A 272 -5.35 44.51 6.80
C GLY A 272 -6.74 44.73 7.40
N GLY A 273 -7.67 43.80 7.20
CA GLY A 273 -9.04 43.88 7.72
C GLY A 273 -10.06 44.48 6.74
N GLU A 274 -9.63 44.86 5.52
CA GLU A 274 -10.53 45.42 4.49
C GLU A 274 -11.40 44.36 3.80
N ALA A 275 -11.04 43.09 3.89
CA ALA A 275 -11.78 41.98 3.31
C ALA A 275 -11.67 40.72 4.20
N GLN A 276 -12.54 39.75 3.94
CA GLN A 276 -12.58 38.47 4.65
C GLN A 276 -12.28 37.32 3.72
N HIS A 277 -11.58 36.32 4.25
CA HIS A 277 -11.24 35.07 3.55
C HIS A 277 -12.51 34.25 3.33
N THR A 278 -12.59 33.58 2.16
CA THR A 278 -13.74 32.74 1.78
C THR A 278 -13.71 31.35 2.38
N GLY A 279 -12.71 31.02 3.18
CA GLY A 279 -12.53 29.72 3.82
C GLY A 279 -11.72 28.75 3.00
N CYS A 280 -11.46 27.57 3.59
CA CYS A 280 -10.65 26.54 2.94
C CYS A 280 -11.43 25.67 1.94
N ILE A 281 -12.75 25.58 2.03
CA ILE A 281 -13.56 24.70 1.17
C ILE A 281 -13.39 25.00 -0.33
N PRO A 282 -13.39 26.26 -0.81
CA PRO A 282 -13.15 26.55 -2.23
C PRO A 282 -11.80 26.01 -2.73
N PHE A 283 -10.76 26.07 -1.91
CA PHE A 283 -9.44 25.51 -2.26
C PHE A 283 -9.43 23.99 -2.22
N PHE A 284 -10.15 23.36 -1.31
CA PHE A 284 -10.31 21.90 -1.29
C PHE A 284 -11.03 21.41 -2.54
N LYS A 285 -12.02 22.14 -3.06
CA LYS A 285 -12.65 21.85 -4.36
C LYS A 285 -11.64 21.91 -5.51
N MET A 286 -10.75 22.88 -5.48
CA MET A 286 -9.67 23.00 -6.46
C MET A 286 -8.70 21.82 -6.40
N PHE A 287 -8.34 21.36 -5.20
CA PHE A 287 -7.52 20.16 -5.04
C PHE A 287 -8.24 18.90 -5.53
N GLN A 288 -9.54 18.75 -5.24
CA GLN A 288 -10.32 17.64 -5.78
C GLN A 288 -10.30 17.64 -7.32
N ALA A 289 -10.52 18.79 -7.93
CA ALA A 289 -10.48 18.93 -9.39
C ALA A 289 -9.11 18.55 -9.96
N ALA A 290 -8.02 18.99 -9.31
CA ALA A 290 -6.66 18.64 -9.68
C ALA A 290 -6.41 17.13 -9.60
N VAL A 291 -6.84 16.48 -8.52
CA VAL A 291 -6.73 15.03 -8.32
C VAL A 291 -7.48 14.25 -9.40
N LYS A 292 -8.65 14.74 -9.81
CA LYS A 292 -9.50 14.08 -10.82
C LYS A 292 -9.20 14.50 -12.27
N SER A 293 -8.29 15.46 -12.48
CA SER A 293 -7.98 16.01 -13.80
C SER A 293 -7.25 15.02 -14.72
N CYS A 294 -6.49 14.08 -14.16
CA CYS A 294 -5.73 13.09 -14.91
C CYS A 294 -6.14 11.67 -14.55
N SER A 295 -6.13 10.79 -15.54
CA SER A 295 -6.26 9.36 -15.30
C SER A 295 -4.89 8.74 -15.06
N GLN A 296 -4.82 7.84 -14.10
CA GLN A 296 -3.62 7.05 -13.84
C GLN A 296 -3.43 6.00 -14.94
N GLY A 297 -2.58 6.33 -15.93
CA GLY A 297 -2.27 5.42 -17.05
C GLY A 297 -3.47 5.04 -17.93
N GLY A 298 -4.47 5.92 -18.03
CA GLY A 298 -5.65 5.70 -18.88
C GLY A 298 -6.72 4.77 -18.31
N VAL A 299 -6.55 4.28 -17.07
CA VAL A 299 -7.42 3.23 -16.52
C VAL A 299 -8.30 3.73 -15.37
N ARG A 300 -7.83 4.69 -14.54
CA ARG A 300 -8.55 5.15 -13.33
C ARG A 300 -8.27 6.62 -13.02
N GLY A 301 -9.24 7.28 -12.36
CA GLY A 301 -9.06 8.63 -11.84
C GLY A 301 -8.07 8.66 -10.66
N GLY A 302 -7.46 9.82 -10.42
CA GLY A 302 -6.59 10.05 -9.26
C GLY A 302 -7.34 9.92 -7.94
N ALA A 303 -6.60 9.70 -6.86
CA ALA A 303 -7.12 9.60 -5.50
C ALA A 303 -6.23 10.36 -4.52
N ALA A 304 -6.83 10.96 -3.50
CA ALA A 304 -6.11 11.68 -2.47
C ALA A 304 -6.84 11.65 -1.12
N THR A 305 -6.05 11.74 -0.05
CA THR A 305 -6.52 12.02 1.30
C THR A 305 -6.06 13.42 1.69
N LEU A 306 -6.97 14.24 2.18
CA LEU A 306 -6.71 15.60 2.62
C LEU A 306 -6.73 15.68 4.14
N PHE A 307 -5.67 16.26 4.72
CA PHE A 307 -5.44 16.34 6.16
C PHE A 307 -5.75 17.72 6.70
N TYR A 308 -6.40 17.77 7.86
CA TYR A 308 -6.65 19.00 8.62
C TYR A 308 -6.76 18.71 10.12
N PRO A 309 -6.43 19.67 10.99
CA PRO A 309 -6.56 19.49 12.43
C PRO A 309 -8.02 19.59 12.87
N LEU A 310 -8.43 18.75 13.83
CA LEU A 310 -9.80 18.77 14.38
C LEU A 310 -10.14 20.10 15.06
N TRP A 311 -9.13 20.85 15.50
CA TRP A 311 -9.32 22.17 16.12
C TRP A 311 -9.42 23.35 15.12
N HIS A 312 -9.44 23.07 13.79
CA HIS A 312 -9.64 24.11 12.79
C HIS A 312 -11.02 24.78 12.93
N ILE A 313 -11.10 26.10 12.71
CA ILE A 313 -12.35 26.87 12.90
C ILE A 313 -13.50 26.33 12.03
N GLU A 314 -13.21 25.73 10.88
CA GLU A 314 -14.19 25.15 9.97
C GLU A 314 -14.44 23.65 10.20
N ALA A 315 -13.93 23.06 11.28
CA ALA A 315 -13.97 21.60 11.48
C ALA A 315 -15.37 21.00 11.33
N GLU A 316 -16.41 21.65 11.84
CA GLU A 316 -17.79 21.14 11.70
C GLU A 316 -18.23 21.03 10.24
N SER A 317 -17.86 21.99 9.39
CA SER A 317 -18.16 21.96 7.96
C SER A 317 -17.28 20.97 7.21
N LEU A 318 -16.02 20.80 7.64
CA LEU A 318 -15.06 19.87 7.01
C LEU A 318 -15.40 18.41 7.28
N LEU A 319 -15.90 18.10 8.47
CA LEU A 319 -16.26 16.71 8.84
C LEU A 319 -17.38 16.14 7.97
N VAL A 320 -18.24 16.97 7.40
CA VAL A 320 -19.40 16.54 6.61
C VAL A 320 -19.19 16.59 5.09
N LEU A 321 -18.01 16.99 4.63
CA LEU A 321 -17.73 17.17 3.19
C LEU A 321 -17.97 15.94 2.33
N LYS A 322 -17.75 14.75 2.89
CA LYS A 322 -17.82 13.48 2.14
C LYS A 322 -19.20 12.83 2.14
N ASN A 323 -20.11 13.20 3.04
CA ASN A 323 -21.37 12.48 3.20
C ASN A 323 -22.34 12.69 2.01
N ASN A 324 -23.33 11.83 1.90
CA ASN A 324 -24.32 11.84 0.82
C ASN A 324 -25.55 12.74 1.12
N ARG A 325 -25.52 13.46 2.22
CA ARG A 325 -26.59 14.37 2.63
C ARG A 325 -26.24 15.82 2.30
N GLY A 326 -27.25 16.63 2.03
CA GLY A 326 -27.09 18.05 1.74
C GLY A 326 -26.86 18.37 0.26
N VAL A 327 -26.63 19.64 -0.02
CA VAL A 327 -26.46 20.18 -1.38
C VAL A 327 -25.05 19.87 -1.90
N GLU A 328 -24.94 19.51 -3.17
CA GLU A 328 -23.67 19.19 -3.83
C GLU A 328 -22.62 20.29 -3.69
N ASP A 329 -23.05 21.56 -3.74
CA ASP A 329 -22.15 22.71 -3.61
C ASP A 329 -21.39 22.77 -2.27
N ASN A 330 -21.91 22.12 -1.24
CA ASN A 330 -21.32 22.07 0.10
C ASN A 330 -20.59 20.75 0.38
N ARG A 331 -20.30 19.96 -0.66
CA ARG A 331 -19.68 18.65 -0.53
C ARG A 331 -18.45 18.52 -1.42
N ILE A 332 -17.48 17.73 -0.94
CA ILE A 332 -16.28 17.34 -1.66
C ILE A 332 -16.12 15.84 -1.43
N ARG A 333 -16.85 15.04 -2.20
CA ARG A 333 -17.02 13.59 -1.97
C ARG A 333 -15.92 12.73 -2.54
N GLN A 334 -15.17 13.24 -3.52
CA GLN A 334 -14.17 12.46 -4.25
C GLN A 334 -12.77 12.51 -3.61
N LEU A 335 -12.62 13.20 -2.48
CA LEU A 335 -11.46 13.09 -1.60
C LEU A 335 -11.79 12.25 -0.39
N ASP A 336 -10.79 11.58 0.16
CA ASP A 336 -10.80 11.03 1.50
C ASP A 336 -10.21 12.07 2.47
N TYR A 337 -10.44 11.92 3.77
CA TYR A 337 -10.00 12.90 4.75
C TYR A 337 -9.25 12.25 5.90
N GLY A 338 -8.16 12.89 6.33
CA GLY A 338 -7.40 12.54 7.51
C GLY A 338 -7.58 13.61 8.59
N VAL A 339 -8.31 13.27 9.64
CA VAL A 339 -8.56 14.18 10.75
C VAL A 339 -7.45 14.02 11.78
N GLN A 340 -6.80 15.14 12.10
CA GLN A 340 -5.63 15.17 12.97
C GLN A 340 -6.03 15.51 14.41
N ILE A 341 -5.58 14.65 15.33
CA ILE A 341 -5.93 14.70 16.75
C ILE A 341 -4.66 14.55 17.58
N ASN A 342 -4.61 15.16 18.76
CA ASN A 342 -3.50 15.03 19.68
C ASN A 342 -3.95 14.78 21.14
N ARG A 343 -2.98 14.69 22.02
CA ARG A 343 -3.17 14.42 23.44
C ARG A 343 -4.22 15.33 24.10
N LEU A 344 -4.14 16.64 23.90
CA LEU A 344 -5.07 17.58 24.54
C LEU A 344 -6.53 17.33 24.13
N LEU A 345 -6.76 17.10 22.83
CA LEU A 345 -8.12 16.87 22.32
C LEU A 345 -8.70 15.57 22.90
N TYR A 346 -7.92 14.51 22.99
CA TYR A 346 -8.35 13.27 23.64
C TYR A 346 -8.60 13.46 25.15
N THR A 347 -7.75 14.21 25.82
CA THR A 347 -7.92 14.52 27.24
C THR A 347 -9.23 15.27 27.49
N ARG A 348 -9.55 16.24 26.65
CA ARG A 348 -10.82 16.98 26.72
C ARG A 348 -12.02 16.06 26.50
N LEU A 349 -11.92 15.10 25.58
CA LEU A 349 -12.96 14.09 25.36
C LEU A 349 -13.18 13.23 26.62
N ILE A 350 -12.10 12.70 27.17
CA ILE A 350 -12.15 11.79 28.33
C ILE A 350 -12.74 12.50 29.57
N LYS A 351 -12.41 13.78 29.76
CA LYS A 351 -12.90 14.58 30.87
C LYS A 351 -14.31 15.18 30.66
N GLY A 352 -14.91 14.94 29.49
CA GLY A 352 -16.21 15.55 29.17
C GLY A 352 -16.15 17.07 29.04
N GLY A 353 -15.00 17.61 28.65
CA GLY A 353 -14.77 19.04 28.48
C GLY A 353 -15.16 19.57 27.12
N ASN A 354 -14.66 20.77 26.81
CA ASN A 354 -14.91 21.46 25.55
C ASN A 354 -13.67 21.47 24.67
N ILE A 355 -13.87 21.57 23.36
CA ILE A 355 -12.84 21.84 22.36
C ILE A 355 -13.10 23.21 21.76
N THR A 356 -12.06 24.03 21.67
CA THR A 356 -12.10 25.33 21.04
C THR A 356 -11.46 25.27 19.67
N LEU A 357 -12.18 25.77 18.68
CA LEU A 357 -11.76 25.82 17.28
C LEU A 357 -11.18 27.18 16.96
N PHE A 358 -10.04 27.18 16.24
CA PHE A 358 -9.34 28.41 15.85
C PHE A 358 -9.02 28.41 14.35
N SER A 359 -8.88 29.58 13.75
CA SER A 359 -8.22 29.76 12.48
C SER A 359 -6.70 29.79 12.72
N PRO A 360 -5.91 28.95 12.02
CA PRO A 360 -4.47 28.82 12.32
C PRO A 360 -3.68 30.14 12.28
N ASN A 361 -4.03 31.03 11.34
CA ASN A 361 -3.35 32.31 11.19
C ASN A 361 -3.59 33.30 12.35
N GLU A 362 -4.63 33.09 13.15
CA GLU A 362 -5.00 33.96 14.29
C GLU A 362 -4.38 33.50 15.61
N VAL A 363 -3.75 32.33 15.62
CA VAL A 363 -3.15 31.74 16.82
C VAL A 363 -1.68 31.33 16.56
N PRO A 364 -0.76 32.33 16.47
CA PRO A 364 0.62 32.07 16.12
C PRO A 364 1.28 31.01 16.98
N GLY A 365 2.03 30.10 16.34
CA GLY A 365 2.75 29.01 17.00
C GLY A 365 1.92 27.78 17.34
N LEU A 366 0.59 27.87 17.35
CA LEU A 366 -0.26 26.73 17.73
C LEU A 366 -0.17 25.57 16.74
N TYR A 367 -0.23 25.88 15.44
CA TYR A 367 -0.12 24.85 14.40
C TYR A 367 1.22 24.09 14.46
N ASP A 368 2.33 24.78 14.62
CA ASP A 368 3.64 24.14 14.72
C ASP A 368 3.77 23.31 16.00
N ALA A 369 3.29 23.83 17.14
CA ALA A 369 3.30 23.09 18.40
C ALA A 369 2.42 21.83 18.37
N PHE A 370 1.34 21.86 17.60
CA PHE A 370 0.43 20.72 17.43
C PHE A 370 1.16 19.45 17.02
N PHE A 371 2.19 19.56 16.19
CA PHE A 371 3.01 18.46 15.74
C PHE A 371 4.29 18.27 16.55
N ALA A 372 4.94 19.37 16.91
CA ALA A 372 6.31 19.34 17.43
C ALA A 372 6.42 19.24 18.96
N ASP A 373 5.49 19.80 19.71
CA ASP A 373 5.62 19.94 21.17
C ASP A 373 4.24 20.02 21.85
N GLN A 374 3.81 18.93 22.46
CA GLN A 374 2.50 18.83 23.08
C GLN A 374 2.35 19.73 24.32
N ASP A 375 3.38 19.95 25.08
CA ASP A 375 3.35 20.83 26.26
C ASP A 375 3.20 22.30 25.83
N GLU A 376 3.93 22.71 24.79
CA GLU A 376 3.79 24.04 24.18
C GLU A 376 2.42 24.24 23.53
N PHE A 377 1.91 23.19 22.85
CA PHE A 377 0.55 23.22 22.30
C PHE A 377 -0.48 23.49 23.39
N GLU A 378 -0.41 22.76 24.49
CA GLU A 378 -1.35 22.89 25.60
C GLU A 378 -1.28 24.29 26.22
N ARG A 379 -0.06 24.82 26.40
CA ARG A 379 0.16 26.19 26.91
C ARG A 379 -0.44 27.23 26.00
N LEU A 380 -0.16 27.19 24.71
CA LEU A 380 -0.69 28.14 23.73
C LEU A 380 -2.19 27.99 23.56
N TYR A 381 -2.69 26.78 23.47
CA TYR A 381 -4.11 26.50 23.30
C TYR A 381 -4.93 27.10 24.45
N THR A 382 -4.53 26.86 25.68
CA THR A 382 -5.18 27.42 26.88
C THR A 382 -5.10 28.95 26.91
N LYS A 383 -3.94 29.53 26.58
CA LYS A 383 -3.76 30.95 26.47
C LYS A 383 -4.72 31.58 25.46
N TYR A 384 -4.84 31.02 24.28
CA TYR A 384 -5.73 31.55 23.23
C TYR A 384 -7.20 31.33 23.53
N GLU A 385 -7.54 30.25 24.25
CA GLU A 385 -8.91 30.06 24.73
C GLU A 385 -9.38 31.20 25.66
N GLN A 386 -8.47 31.73 26.45
CA GLN A 386 -8.75 32.79 27.42
C GLN A 386 -8.69 34.21 26.84
N ASP A 387 -8.12 34.37 25.65
CA ASP A 387 -8.00 35.69 25.01
C ASP A 387 -9.31 36.09 24.35
N PRO A 388 -9.98 37.16 24.84
CA PRO A 388 -11.25 37.58 24.29
C PRO A 388 -11.15 38.22 22.88
N ASN A 389 -9.94 38.61 22.47
CA ASN A 389 -9.71 39.24 21.17
C ASN A 389 -9.52 38.23 20.02
N ILE A 390 -9.36 36.97 20.34
CA ILE A 390 -9.19 35.91 19.33
C ILE A 390 -10.55 35.32 18.97
N ARG A 391 -10.84 35.26 17.67
CA ARG A 391 -12.02 34.62 17.15
C ARG A 391 -11.93 33.11 17.39
N LYS A 392 -12.96 32.54 17.98
CA LYS A 392 -12.99 31.12 18.34
C LYS A 392 -14.43 30.61 18.35
N ARG A 393 -14.55 29.30 18.30
CA ARG A 393 -15.80 28.58 18.50
C ARG A 393 -15.57 27.45 19.50
N THR A 394 -16.35 27.38 20.55
CA THR A 394 -16.25 26.39 21.60
C THR A 394 -17.38 25.35 21.46
N LEU A 395 -17.03 24.08 21.48
CA LEU A 395 -17.96 22.96 21.33
C LEU A 395 -17.72 21.94 22.43
N SER A 396 -18.75 21.14 22.76
CA SER A 396 -18.56 19.93 23.56
C SER A 396 -17.62 18.97 22.83
N ALA A 397 -16.60 18.49 23.52
CA ALA A 397 -15.68 17.50 22.97
C ALA A 397 -16.42 16.21 22.57
N THR A 398 -17.37 15.76 23.40
CA THR A 398 -18.20 14.59 23.10
C THR A 398 -18.99 14.77 21.81
N ASP A 399 -19.60 15.96 21.60
CA ASP A 399 -20.38 16.23 20.39
C ASP A 399 -19.50 16.27 19.13
N LEU A 400 -18.34 16.90 19.21
CA LEU A 400 -17.41 16.99 18.08
C LEU A 400 -16.85 15.63 17.68
N PHE A 401 -16.40 14.84 18.64
CA PHE A 401 -15.93 13.47 18.41
C PHE A 401 -17.05 12.54 17.93
N SER A 402 -18.27 12.73 18.41
CA SER A 402 -19.42 11.96 17.95
C SER A 402 -19.73 12.25 16.49
N THR A 403 -19.69 13.52 16.08
CA THR A 403 -19.84 13.89 14.67
C THR A 403 -18.74 13.26 13.83
N LEU A 404 -17.49 13.32 14.25
CA LEU A 404 -16.36 12.69 13.57
C LEU A 404 -16.61 11.19 13.37
N MET A 405 -17.00 10.49 14.42
CA MET A 405 -17.19 9.03 14.36
C MET A 405 -18.44 8.65 13.56
N GLN A 406 -19.50 9.45 13.59
CA GLN A 406 -20.66 9.24 12.73
C GLN A 406 -20.32 9.38 11.25
N GLU A 407 -19.57 10.40 10.87
CA GLU A 407 -19.15 10.61 9.49
C GLU A 407 -18.14 9.53 9.05
N ARG A 408 -17.25 9.12 9.94
CA ARG A 408 -16.34 7.99 9.70
C ARG A 408 -17.12 6.69 9.44
N ALA A 409 -18.10 6.38 10.27
CA ALA A 409 -18.94 5.18 10.12
C ALA A 409 -19.81 5.24 8.86
N GLY A 410 -20.37 6.41 8.56
CA GLY A 410 -21.27 6.59 7.42
C GLY A 410 -20.57 6.57 6.07
N THR A 411 -19.32 7.00 5.99
CA THR A 411 -18.55 7.06 4.73
C THR A 411 -17.48 5.96 4.62
N GLY A 412 -17.05 5.42 5.75
CA GLY A 412 -15.94 4.45 5.84
C GLY A 412 -14.56 5.05 5.60
N ARG A 413 -14.46 6.31 5.16
CA ARG A 413 -13.24 6.93 4.62
C ARG A 413 -12.90 8.29 5.24
N ILE A 414 -13.27 8.49 6.49
CA ILE A 414 -12.73 9.56 7.35
C ILE A 414 -11.69 8.92 8.26
N TYR A 415 -10.43 9.19 7.98
CA TYR A 415 -9.29 8.59 8.65
C TYR A 415 -8.85 9.41 9.85
N ILE A 416 -8.11 8.77 10.76
CA ILE A 416 -7.60 9.40 11.98
C ILE A 416 -6.08 9.41 11.93
N GLN A 417 -5.47 10.57 12.23
CA GLN A 417 -4.04 10.69 12.46
C GLN A 417 -3.79 11.23 13.85
N ASN A 418 -3.11 10.46 14.68
CA ASN A 418 -2.65 10.86 16.00
C ASN A 418 -1.30 11.54 15.85
N VAL A 419 -1.29 12.86 15.67
CA VAL A 419 -0.09 13.62 15.29
C VAL A 419 1.00 13.63 16.37
N ASP A 420 0.62 13.54 17.63
CA ASP A 420 1.56 13.41 18.74
C ASP A 420 2.33 12.08 18.66
N HIS A 421 1.64 10.95 18.43
CA HIS A 421 2.29 9.66 18.24
C HIS A 421 3.18 9.63 16.99
N CYS A 422 2.76 10.30 15.91
CA CYS A 422 3.57 10.42 14.71
C CYS A 422 4.88 11.19 14.92
N ASN A 423 5.00 11.99 15.98
CA ASN A 423 6.17 12.83 16.24
C ASN A 423 6.93 12.44 17.50
N THR A 424 6.29 11.83 18.50
CA THR A 424 6.96 11.35 19.72
C THR A 424 7.58 9.98 19.54
N HIS A 425 7.03 9.17 18.65
CA HIS A 425 7.54 7.87 18.27
C HIS A 425 7.89 7.87 16.77
N SER A 426 8.87 8.69 16.41
CA SER A 426 9.27 8.98 15.04
C SER A 426 10.79 8.82 14.90
N PRO A 427 11.30 8.41 13.74
CA PRO A 427 12.72 8.49 13.45
C PRO A 427 13.23 9.93 13.30
N PHE A 428 12.34 10.91 13.11
CA PHE A 428 12.70 12.31 12.91
C PHE A 428 12.60 13.12 14.19
N ASP A 429 13.52 14.07 14.36
CA ASP A 429 13.46 15.04 15.45
C ASP A 429 12.37 16.08 15.12
N PRO A 430 11.27 16.13 15.88
CA PRO A 430 10.14 17.01 15.55
C PRO A 430 10.46 18.50 15.68
N ARG A 431 11.58 18.86 16.31
CA ARG A 431 12.03 20.25 16.40
C ARG A 431 12.56 20.79 15.07
N VAL A 432 13.06 19.91 14.19
CA VAL A 432 13.67 20.29 12.91
C VAL A 432 13.03 19.59 11.71
N ALA A 433 12.39 18.46 11.90
CA ALA A 433 11.77 17.66 10.84
C ALA A 433 10.43 17.06 11.31
N PRO A 434 9.43 17.89 11.67
CA PRO A 434 8.15 17.38 12.13
C PRO A 434 7.38 16.68 11.01
N VAL A 435 6.61 15.65 11.40
CA VAL A 435 5.67 14.96 10.52
C VAL A 435 4.32 15.67 10.61
N HIS A 436 3.89 16.29 9.50
CA HIS A 436 2.66 17.10 9.44
C HIS A 436 1.47 16.36 8.84
N GLN A 437 1.67 15.19 8.25
CA GLN A 437 0.61 14.49 7.50
C GLN A 437 0.94 13.02 7.31
N SER A 438 0.02 12.32 6.66
CA SER A 438 0.23 10.98 6.12
C SER A 438 -0.08 10.98 4.62
N ASN A 439 -0.17 9.79 4.04
CA ASN A 439 -0.47 9.59 2.61
C ASN A 439 -1.94 9.21 2.39
N LEU A 440 -2.26 8.79 1.17
CA LEU A 440 -3.60 8.32 0.79
C LEU A 440 -4.09 7.16 1.67
N CYS A 441 -3.22 6.20 1.99
CA CYS A 441 -3.58 4.97 2.72
C CYS A 441 -3.11 4.94 4.19
N MET A 442 -2.59 6.05 4.71
CA MET A 442 -2.31 6.28 6.14
C MET A 442 -1.12 5.51 6.75
N GLU A 443 -0.25 4.89 5.95
CA GLU A 443 0.93 4.18 6.47
C GLU A 443 2.21 5.01 6.49
N ILE A 444 2.22 6.18 5.85
CA ILE A 444 3.41 7.01 5.71
C ILE A 444 3.42 8.11 6.77
N ALA A 445 4.57 8.31 7.40
CA ALA A 445 4.79 9.36 8.39
C ALA A 445 6.18 9.96 8.14
N LEU A 446 6.24 10.93 7.23
CA LEU A 446 7.48 11.57 6.76
C LEU A 446 7.39 13.09 6.86
N PRO A 447 8.52 13.78 7.08
CA PRO A 447 8.56 15.24 7.07
C PRO A 447 8.23 15.81 5.69
N THR A 448 7.52 16.92 5.68
CA THR A 448 7.21 17.71 4.50
C THR A 448 7.49 19.19 4.75
N LYS A 449 7.66 19.96 3.68
CA LYS A 449 7.67 21.43 3.73
C LYS A 449 6.86 21.98 2.57
N PRO A 450 6.03 22.99 2.80
CA PRO A 450 5.25 23.60 1.73
C PRO A 450 6.13 24.23 0.66
N LEU A 451 5.58 24.32 -0.57
CA LEU A 451 6.21 24.97 -1.70
C LEU A 451 5.67 26.39 -1.88
N ASP A 452 6.54 27.34 -2.18
CA ASP A 452 6.15 28.69 -2.61
C ASP A 452 5.88 28.77 -4.12
N ASN A 453 6.53 27.87 -4.89
CA ASN A 453 6.28 27.66 -6.31
C ASN A 453 6.66 26.22 -6.68
N ILE A 454 6.31 25.79 -7.88
CA ILE A 454 6.53 24.40 -8.32
C ILE A 454 8.02 24.00 -8.40
N ASN A 455 8.90 24.96 -8.52
CA ASN A 455 10.36 24.77 -8.59
C ASN A 455 11.07 25.21 -7.31
N ASP A 456 10.36 25.32 -6.21
CA ASP A 456 10.90 25.78 -4.92
C ASP A 456 12.01 24.84 -4.43
N PRO A 457 13.26 25.33 -4.29
CA PRO A 457 14.36 24.50 -3.80
C PRO A 457 14.30 24.21 -2.30
N ASN A 458 13.46 24.95 -1.55
CA ASN A 458 13.33 24.83 -0.10
C ASN A 458 12.10 23.98 0.30
N GLY A 459 11.24 23.62 -0.64
CA GLY A 459 10.12 22.73 -0.40
C GLY A 459 10.56 21.28 -0.25
N GLU A 460 9.75 20.48 0.44
CA GLU A 460 9.94 19.03 0.54
C GLU A 460 8.63 18.31 0.27
N ILE A 461 8.59 17.57 -0.84
CA ILE A 461 7.53 16.59 -1.13
C ILE A 461 8.08 15.24 -0.73
N ALA A 462 7.45 14.59 0.24
CA ALA A 462 7.87 13.28 0.69
C ALA A 462 7.35 12.18 -0.26
N LEU A 463 8.24 11.27 -0.62
CA LEU A 463 7.93 10.09 -1.40
C LEU A 463 8.18 8.84 -0.56
N CYS A 464 7.35 7.82 -0.73
CA CYS A 464 7.59 6.53 -0.14
C CYS A 464 7.85 5.47 -1.20
N THR A 465 8.93 4.72 -0.99
CA THR A 465 9.32 3.56 -1.79
C THR A 465 9.05 2.33 -0.95
N LEU A 466 8.14 1.49 -1.42
CA LEU A 466 7.55 0.40 -0.64
C LEU A 466 8.05 -0.97 -1.08
N SER A 467 8.03 -1.91 -0.15
CA SER A 467 8.15 -3.35 -0.36
C SER A 467 7.54 -4.07 0.84
N ALA A 468 7.45 -5.40 0.79
CA ALA A 468 6.94 -6.17 1.92
C ALA A 468 7.60 -7.55 1.99
N PHE A 469 7.78 -8.06 3.21
CA PHE A 469 8.14 -9.45 3.45
C PHE A 469 6.88 -10.31 3.54
N ASN A 470 6.91 -11.47 2.90
CA ASN A 470 5.86 -12.48 3.02
C ASN A 470 6.16 -13.35 4.25
N LEU A 471 5.49 -13.08 5.36
CA LEU A 471 5.70 -13.81 6.62
C LEU A 471 5.41 -15.30 6.50
N GLY A 472 4.47 -15.68 5.64
CA GLY A 472 4.13 -17.08 5.42
C GLY A 472 5.18 -17.88 4.63
N ALA A 473 6.08 -17.22 3.93
CA ALA A 473 7.13 -17.83 3.13
C ALA A 473 8.46 -17.99 3.90
N LEU A 474 8.55 -17.47 5.13
CA LEU A 474 9.75 -17.57 5.95
C LEU A 474 9.80 -18.91 6.68
N ASN A 475 10.95 -19.58 6.66
CA ASN A 475 11.20 -20.79 7.45
C ASN A 475 11.57 -20.44 8.90
N SER A 476 12.26 -19.32 9.10
CA SER A 476 12.60 -18.75 10.40
C SER A 476 12.77 -17.24 10.30
N LEU A 477 12.76 -16.54 11.44
CA LEU A 477 12.99 -15.09 11.49
C LEU A 477 14.44 -14.72 11.14
N ASP A 478 15.37 -15.65 11.25
CA ASP A 478 16.79 -15.43 10.88
C ASP A 478 16.95 -15.17 9.37
N GLU A 479 16.05 -15.67 8.54
CA GLU A 479 16.05 -15.35 7.10
C GLU A 479 15.89 -13.86 6.81
N LEU A 480 15.27 -13.12 7.73
CA LEU A 480 15.07 -11.67 7.59
C LEU A 480 16.38 -10.90 7.50
N GLU A 481 17.48 -11.38 8.08
CA GLU A 481 18.76 -10.69 7.98
C GLU A 481 19.20 -10.54 6.52
N GLY A 482 19.23 -11.63 5.78
CA GLY A 482 19.62 -11.62 4.36
C GLY A 482 18.59 -10.93 3.46
N LEU A 483 17.29 -11.15 3.72
CA LEU A 483 16.23 -10.51 2.96
C LEU A 483 16.18 -8.99 3.20
N ALA A 484 16.43 -8.54 4.42
CA ALA A 484 16.50 -7.12 4.75
C ALA A 484 17.67 -6.43 4.02
N ASP A 485 18.86 -7.01 4.07
CA ASP A 485 20.02 -6.47 3.36
C ASP A 485 19.73 -6.32 1.86
N LEU A 486 19.23 -7.37 1.24
CA LEU A 486 18.91 -7.40 -0.18
C LEU A 486 17.82 -6.39 -0.57
N THR A 487 16.75 -6.31 0.22
CA THR A 487 15.61 -5.42 -0.06
C THR A 487 15.97 -3.94 0.14
N VAL A 488 16.69 -3.62 1.21
CA VAL A 488 17.17 -2.25 1.45
C VAL A 488 18.09 -1.79 0.32
N ARG A 489 19.00 -2.64 -0.12
CA ARG A 489 19.91 -2.33 -1.25
C ARG A 489 19.14 -2.09 -2.54
N ALA A 490 18.17 -2.93 -2.84
CA ALA A 490 17.34 -2.79 -4.04
C ALA A 490 16.53 -1.50 -4.05
N LEU A 491 15.85 -1.19 -2.94
CA LEU A 491 15.03 0.01 -2.82
C LEU A 491 15.87 1.30 -2.73
N ASP A 492 17.03 1.27 -2.06
CA ASP A 492 17.93 2.41 -2.04
C ASP A 492 18.45 2.73 -3.44
N ALA A 493 18.84 1.72 -4.21
CA ALA A 493 19.24 1.88 -5.61
C ALA A 493 18.09 2.41 -6.49
N LEU A 494 16.85 2.02 -6.21
CA LEU A 494 15.67 2.52 -6.93
C LEU A 494 15.54 4.05 -6.80
N LEU A 495 15.90 4.63 -5.66
CA LEU A 495 15.82 6.07 -5.44
C LEU A 495 16.68 6.85 -6.44
N ASP A 496 17.82 6.28 -6.85
CA ASP A 496 18.72 6.87 -7.83
C ASP A 496 18.32 6.52 -9.27
N TYR A 497 17.58 5.46 -9.48
CA TYR A 497 17.12 4.98 -10.78
C TYR A 497 15.85 5.71 -11.27
N GLN A 498 15.01 6.22 -10.37
CA GLN A 498 13.76 6.88 -10.76
C GLN A 498 13.96 8.35 -11.17
N ASP A 499 13.00 8.87 -11.94
CA ASP A 499 12.88 10.28 -12.27
C ASP A 499 11.94 10.98 -11.29
N TYR A 500 12.14 12.29 -11.13
CA TYR A 500 11.35 13.10 -10.21
C TYR A 500 10.63 14.22 -10.95
N PRO A 501 9.30 14.15 -11.11
CA PRO A 501 8.52 15.19 -11.80
C PRO A 501 8.58 16.58 -11.16
N VAL A 502 8.86 16.64 -9.85
CA VAL A 502 8.96 17.90 -9.09
C VAL A 502 10.26 17.90 -8.30
N GLU A 503 11.03 18.96 -8.40
CA GLU A 503 12.36 19.05 -7.74
C GLU A 503 12.29 18.91 -6.22
N ALA A 504 11.27 19.42 -5.56
CA ALA A 504 11.08 19.27 -4.12
C ALA A 504 11.00 17.81 -3.67
N ALA A 505 10.48 16.92 -4.51
CA ALA A 505 10.44 15.49 -4.25
C ALA A 505 11.83 14.85 -4.37
N ARG A 506 12.62 15.27 -5.36
CA ARG A 506 14.00 14.83 -5.52
C ARG A 506 14.85 15.26 -4.32
N THR A 507 14.74 16.52 -3.94
CA THR A 507 15.47 17.09 -2.79
C THR A 507 15.17 16.32 -1.51
N ALA A 508 13.90 16.13 -1.17
CA ALA A 508 13.50 15.38 0.02
C ALA A 508 14.01 13.94 -0.02
N THR A 509 13.86 13.26 -1.14
CA THR A 509 14.26 11.85 -1.29
C THR A 509 15.78 11.67 -1.21
N MET A 510 16.57 12.48 -1.89
CA MET A 510 18.03 12.38 -1.86
C MET A 510 18.59 12.72 -0.50
N ASN A 511 17.98 13.65 0.23
CA ASN A 511 18.44 14.06 1.54
C ASN A 511 18.06 13.09 2.68
N ARG A 512 16.94 12.39 2.55
CA ARG A 512 16.40 11.52 3.61
C ARG A 512 16.39 10.04 3.25
N ARG A 513 16.41 9.68 1.99
CA ARG A 513 16.43 8.32 1.44
C ARG A 513 15.44 7.39 2.15
N THR A 514 14.19 7.81 2.22
CA THR A 514 13.12 7.15 2.98
C THR A 514 12.62 5.89 2.30
N LEU A 515 12.47 4.82 3.08
CA LEU A 515 11.90 3.54 2.65
C LEU A 515 10.73 3.16 3.56
N GLY A 516 9.80 2.35 3.03
CA GLY A 516 8.67 1.82 3.78
C GLY A 516 8.48 0.34 3.48
N ILE A 517 9.09 -0.52 4.28
CA ILE A 517 9.00 -1.97 4.14
C ILE A 517 7.99 -2.50 5.15
N GLY A 518 6.99 -3.24 4.68
CA GLY A 518 5.94 -3.83 5.49
C GLY A 518 5.92 -5.34 5.42
N VAL A 519 4.73 -5.92 5.63
CA VAL A 519 4.50 -7.36 5.58
C VAL A 519 3.24 -7.69 4.82
N ILE A 520 3.18 -8.87 4.26
CA ILE A 520 1.96 -9.52 3.74
C ILE A 520 1.80 -10.88 4.41
N ASN A 521 0.60 -11.45 4.29
CA ASN A 521 0.31 -12.81 4.71
C ASN A 521 0.31 -13.02 6.25
N TYR A 522 0.06 -11.95 7.00
CA TYR A 522 0.06 -12.02 8.46
C TYR A 522 -1.04 -12.95 9.00
N ALA A 523 -2.24 -12.93 8.42
CA ALA A 523 -3.32 -13.82 8.82
C ALA A 523 -2.94 -15.30 8.65
N TYR A 524 -2.32 -15.66 7.52
CA TYR A 524 -1.80 -17.01 7.31
C TYR A 524 -0.69 -17.35 8.31
N TYR A 525 0.21 -16.41 8.56
CA TYR A 525 1.29 -16.55 9.53
C TYR A 525 0.76 -16.86 10.94
N LEU A 526 -0.30 -16.19 11.37
CA LEU A 526 -0.97 -16.47 12.64
C LEU A 526 -1.60 -17.87 12.63
N ALA A 527 -2.36 -18.21 11.61
CA ALA A 527 -3.01 -19.52 11.49
C ALA A 527 -1.99 -20.67 11.50
N LYS A 528 -0.89 -20.50 10.75
CA LYS A 528 0.22 -21.48 10.70
C LYS A 528 0.88 -21.69 12.05
N ASN A 529 0.95 -20.67 12.88
CA ASN A 529 1.52 -20.74 14.24
C ASN A 529 0.48 -21.03 15.33
N GLY A 530 -0.76 -21.30 14.96
CA GLY A 530 -1.81 -21.67 15.92
C GLY A 530 -2.24 -20.57 16.88
N VAL A 531 -2.09 -19.31 16.50
CA VAL A 531 -2.45 -18.12 17.28
C VAL A 531 -3.52 -17.30 16.57
N ARG A 532 -4.24 -16.45 17.30
CA ARG A 532 -5.42 -15.74 16.83
C ARG A 532 -5.32 -14.23 17.08
N TYR A 533 -6.09 -13.46 16.32
CA TYR A 533 -6.21 -12.01 16.52
C TYR A 533 -6.90 -11.63 17.84
N SER A 534 -7.87 -12.42 18.29
CA SER A 534 -8.87 -11.99 19.27
C SER A 534 -8.58 -12.38 20.71
N ASP A 535 -7.63 -13.27 20.99
CA ASP A 535 -7.46 -13.93 22.27
C ASP A 535 -6.11 -13.67 22.95
N ASP A 536 -5.39 -12.65 22.52
CA ASP A 536 -4.06 -12.28 23.00
C ASP A 536 -2.96 -13.32 22.73
N SER A 537 -3.27 -14.46 22.11
CA SER A 537 -2.30 -15.53 21.82
C SER A 537 -1.22 -15.12 20.79
N ALA A 538 -1.49 -14.13 19.96
CA ALA A 538 -0.58 -13.67 18.91
C ALA A 538 0.38 -12.55 19.38
N LEU A 539 0.21 -11.98 20.56
CA LEU A 539 0.99 -10.83 21.03
C LEU A 539 2.49 -11.13 21.07
N GLY A 540 2.89 -12.24 21.67
CA GLY A 540 4.30 -12.63 21.77
C GLY A 540 4.96 -12.91 20.41
N LEU A 541 4.30 -13.65 19.53
CA LEU A 541 4.78 -13.94 18.19
C LEU A 541 4.94 -12.65 17.37
N THR A 542 3.95 -11.77 17.46
CA THR A 542 3.95 -10.47 16.75
C THR A 542 5.10 -9.59 17.22
N HIS A 543 5.32 -9.54 18.54
CA HIS A 543 6.43 -8.79 19.12
C HIS A 543 7.78 -9.30 18.60
N ARG A 544 8.02 -10.62 18.66
CA ARG A 544 9.28 -11.20 18.16
C ARG A 544 9.50 -10.97 16.67
N THR A 545 8.44 -11.10 15.88
CA THR A 545 8.50 -10.94 14.41
C THR A 545 8.86 -9.51 14.02
N PHE A 546 8.17 -8.53 14.57
CA PHE A 546 8.42 -7.13 14.24
C PHE A 546 9.69 -6.57 14.87
N GLU A 547 10.09 -7.08 16.02
CA GLU A 547 11.41 -6.80 16.58
C GLU A 547 12.50 -7.23 15.61
N ALA A 548 12.50 -8.48 15.18
CA ALA A 548 13.50 -9.01 14.24
C ALA A 548 13.50 -8.22 12.92
N MET A 549 12.33 -7.91 12.39
CA MET A 549 12.20 -7.17 11.14
C MET A 549 12.84 -5.79 11.23
N GLN A 550 12.49 -4.98 12.21
CA GLN A 550 13.04 -3.62 12.37
C GLN A 550 14.53 -3.66 12.69
N TYR A 551 14.95 -4.58 13.54
CA TYR A 551 16.35 -4.77 13.88
C TYR A 551 17.21 -5.06 12.63
N TYR A 552 16.81 -6.04 11.81
CA TYR A 552 17.58 -6.39 10.61
C TYR A 552 17.52 -5.33 9.52
N LEU A 553 16.41 -4.60 9.40
CA LEU A 553 16.31 -3.49 8.46
C LEU A 553 17.22 -2.32 8.85
N LEU A 554 17.28 -1.97 10.14
CA LEU A 554 18.20 -0.96 10.63
C LEU A 554 19.66 -1.40 10.43
N LYS A 555 19.96 -2.66 10.74
CA LYS A 555 21.31 -3.22 10.52
C LYS A 555 21.70 -3.18 9.03
N ALA A 556 20.78 -3.52 8.13
CA ALA A 556 21.01 -3.41 6.69
C ALA A 556 21.32 -1.97 6.26
N SER A 557 20.57 -1.01 6.78
CA SER A 557 20.78 0.41 6.47
C SER A 557 22.12 0.94 7.04
N VAL A 558 22.55 0.48 8.21
CA VAL A 558 23.89 0.77 8.74
C VAL A 558 24.97 0.19 7.81
N ASN A 559 24.83 -1.05 7.40
CA ASN A 559 25.79 -1.69 6.48
C ASN A 559 25.90 -0.93 5.16
N LEU A 560 24.78 -0.47 4.65
CA LEU A 560 24.74 0.34 3.43
C LEU A 560 25.37 1.72 3.64
N ALA A 561 25.20 2.32 4.84
CA ALA A 561 25.86 3.56 5.20
C ALA A 561 27.39 3.40 5.30
N LYS A 562 27.88 2.25 5.74
CA LYS A 562 29.33 1.95 5.73
C LYS A 562 29.91 1.96 4.32
N GLU A 563 29.13 1.54 3.32
CA GLU A 563 29.57 1.47 1.91
C GLU A 563 29.39 2.80 1.17
N TYR A 564 28.25 3.48 1.35
CA TYR A 564 27.86 4.64 0.54
C TYR A 564 27.69 5.93 1.34
N GLY A 565 27.86 5.90 2.66
CA GLY A 565 27.62 7.02 3.54
C GLY A 565 26.17 7.11 4.01
N ALA A 566 25.97 7.78 5.14
CA ALA A 566 24.65 8.07 5.68
C ALA A 566 23.88 9.04 4.76
N CYS A 567 22.54 9.05 4.85
CA CYS A 567 21.76 10.06 4.13
C CYS A 567 22.17 11.48 4.63
N PRO A 568 22.13 12.49 3.73
CA PRO A 568 22.60 13.84 4.07
C PRO A 568 21.97 14.47 5.31
N LEU A 569 20.68 14.22 5.55
CA LEU A 569 19.95 14.76 6.71
C LEU A 569 19.80 13.75 7.86
N PHE A 570 20.70 12.79 7.97
CA PHE A 570 20.72 11.84 9.09
C PHE A 570 20.75 12.55 10.45
N ASN A 571 21.42 13.70 10.56
CA ASN A 571 21.48 14.50 11.77
C ASN A 571 20.14 15.10 12.22
N GLN A 572 19.14 15.10 11.36
CA GLN A 572 17.75 15.49 11.71
C GLN A 572 16.91 14.32 12.25
N THR A 573 17.50 13.14 12.37
CA THR A 573 16.84 11.97 12.93
C THR A 573 17.15 11.81 14.42
N VAL A 574 16.24 11.19 15.16
CA VAL A 574 16.51 10.79 16.54
C VAL A 574 17.47 9.61 16.61
N TYR A 575 17.60 8.85 15.53
CA TYR A 575 18.62 7.81 15.39
C TYR A 575 20.03 8.38 15.56
N SER A 576 20.30 9.59 15.05
CA SER A 576 21.58 10.27 15.23
C SER A 576 21.88 10.60 16.70
N GLN A 577 20.86 10.69 17.53
CA GLN A 577 20.96 10.91 18.97
C GLN A 577 21.01 9.59 19.75
N GLY A 578 21.08 8.45 19.09
CA GLY A 578 21.06 7.13 19.70
C GLY A 578 19.70 6.68 20.23
N LYS A 579 18.62 7.33 19.80
CA LYS A 579 17.25 6.93 20.17
C LYS A 579 16.69 5.98 19.12
N LEU A 580 16.18 4.84 19.56
CA LEU A 580 15.63 3.77 18.75
C LEU A 580 14.11 3.61 19.01
N PRO A 581 13.36 2.89 18.16
CA PRO A 581 11.96 2.64 18.42
C PRO A 581 11.67 2.02 19.80
N ILE A 582 12.56 1.17 20.29
CA ILE A 582 12.46 0.55 21.63
C ILE A 582 12.54 1.57 22.78
N ASP A 583 13.01 2.79 22.52
CA ASP A 583 13.13 3.84 23.54
C ASP A 583 11.91 4.76 23.57
N THR A 584 11.19 4.92 22.45
CA THR A 584 10.20 5.99 22.25
C THR A 584 8.75 5.49 22.10
N TYR A 585 8.54 4.19 22.10
CA TYR A 585 7.19 3.64 21.93
C TYR A 585 6.29 3.98 23.15
N LYS A 586 4.98 3.87 22.96
CA LYS A 586 3.98 4.14 23.99
C LYS A 586 4.02 3.06 25.07
N LYS A 587 4.46 3.43 26.27
CA LYS A 587 4.72 2.49 27.38
C LYS A 587 3.46 1.82 27.95
N ASP A 588 2.29 2.38 27.70
CA ASP A 588 1.03 1.71 28.04
C ASP A 588 0.91 0.31 27.41
N LEU A 589 1.61 0.09 26.28
CA LEU A 589 1.65 -1.19 25.61
C LEU A 589 2.24 -2.31 26.49
N ASP A 590 3.17 -1.99 27.38
CA ASP A 590 3.81 -2.97 28.27
C ASP A 590 2.81 -3.67 29.21
N ALA A 591 1.66 -3.05 29.49
CA ALA A 591 0.60 -3.64 30.28
C ALA A 591 -0.08 -4.85 29.59
N VAL A 592 -0.03 -4.92 28.25
CA VAL A 592 -0.64 -6.00 27.47
C VAL A 592 0.39 -6.90 26.78
N CYS A 593 1.60 -6.40 26.56
CA CYS A 593 2.68 -7.17 25.92
C CYS A 593 4.04 -6.73 26.48
N SER A 594 4.55 -7.52 27.42
CA SER A 594 5.83 -7.26 28.10
C SER A 594 6.94 -8.26 27.71
N GLU A 595 6.94 -8.67 26.44
CA GLU A 595 7.95 -9.59 25.90
C GLU A 595 9.36 -9.00 25.99
N PRO A 596 10.38 -9.83 26.32
CA PRO A 596 11.77 -9.36 26.32
C PRO A 596 12.25 -9.10 24.88
N LEU A 597 13.19 -8.16 24.76
CA LEU A 597 13.92 -7.93 23.51
C LEU A 597 14.92 -9.08 23.31
N LEU A 598 14.95 -9.65 22.12
CA LEU A 598 15.79 -10.80 21.78
C LEU A 598 17.02 -10.42 20.94
N CYS A 599 16.99 -9.26 20.29
CA CYS A 599 18.09 -8.78 19.44
C CYS A 599 19.06 -7.88 20.23
N ASP A 600 20.29 -7.79 19.74
CA ASP A 600 21.34 -6.96 20.35
C ASP A 600 21.20 -5.48 19.93
N TRP A 601 20.20 -4.81 20.48
CA TRP A 601 19.90 -3.42 20.19
C TRP A 601 21.01 -2.47 20.61
N GLU A 602 21.77 -2.78 21.66
CA GLU A 602 22.83 -1.89 22.13
C GLU A 602 24.02 -1.84 21.16
N SER A 603 24.42 -2.97 20.58
CA SER A 603 25.42 -2.99 19.52
C SER A 603 24.95 -2.25 18.28
N LEU A 604 23.69 -2.41 17.91
CA LEU A 604 23.10 -1.69 16.78
C LEU A 604 23.04 -0.17 17.05
N ARG A 605 22.67 0.24 18.27
CA ARG A 605 22.68 1.64 18.69
C ARG A 605 24.05 2.27 18.50
N ALA A 606 25.09 1.60 18.97
CA ALA A 606 26.46 2.05 18.82
C ALA A 606 26.86 2.20 17.34
N ASP A 607 26.50 1.25 16.50
CA ASP A 607 26.80 1.29 15.07
C ASP A 607 26.04 2.40 14.35
N ILE A 608 24.77 2.63 14.70
CA ILE A 608 23.97 3.72 14.14
C ILE A 608 24.60 5.09 14.46
N VAL A 609 25.00 5.29 15.70
CA VAL A 609 25.65 6.55 16.12
C VAL A 609 27.00 6.74 15.40
N LYS A 610 27.76 5.66 15.23
CA LYS A 610 29.08 5.70 14.62
C LYS A 610 29.07 5.89 13.11
N TYR A 611 28.23 5.13 12.40
CA TYR A 611 28.23 5.05 10.92
C TYR A 611 27.04 5.78 10.28
N GLY A 612 25.98 6.05 11.03
CA GLY A 612 24.73 6.58 10.52
C GLY A 612 23.86 5.53 9.84
N LEU A 613 22.77 6.00 9.25
CA LEU A 613 21.86 5.21 8.44
C LEU A 613 21.82 5.73 7.00
N ARG A 614 21.88 4.85 6.03
CA ARG A 614 21.67 5.20 4.63
C ARG A 614 20.24 5.72 4.40
N ASN A 615 19.28 5.14 5.11
CA ASN A 615 17.84 5.42 4.99
C ASN A 615 17.32 5.94 6.33
N SER A 616 16.66 7.07 6.32
CA SER A 616 16.14 7.70 7.54
C SER A 616 14.91 6.99 8.12
N THR A 617 14.17 6.26 7.27
CA THR A 617 13.08 5.36 7.68
C THR A 617 13.19 4.04 6.94
N LEU A 618 12.63 2.98 7.54
CA LEU A 618 12.70 1.64 6.97
C LEU A 618 11.37 0.91 6.92
N THR A 619 10.42 1.19 7.82
CA THR A 619 9.18 0.41 7.94
C THR A 619 7.93 1.24 7.84
N ALA A 620 6.95 0.68 7.14
CA ALA A 620 5.56 1.14 7.07
C ALA A 620 4.69 -0.06 6.73
N LEU A 621 3.51 -0.18 7.32
CA LEU A 621 2.61 -1.29 7.03
C LEU A 621 1.45 -0.82 6.16
N MET A 622 1.52 -1.17 4.88
CA MET A 622 0.59 -0.73 3.85
C MET A 622 -0.49 -1.78 3.56
N PRO A 623 -1.63 -1.37 2.96
CA PRO A 623 -2.57 -2.31 2.37
C PRO A 623 -1.96 -2.92 1.10
N SER A 624 -2.19 -4.21 0.88
CA SER A 624 -1.57 -4.99 -0.19
C SER A 624 -2.56 -5.83 -1.00
N GLU A 625 -3.80 -5.38 -1.14
CA GLU A 625 -4.88 -6.16 -1.76
C GLU A 625 -4.56 -6.73 -3.14
N THR A 626 -3.78 -6.01 -3.93
CA THR A 626 -3.43 -6.46 -5.29
C THR A 626 -2.15 -7.28 -5.30
N SER A 627 -1.08 -6.78 -4.70
CA SER A 627 0.24 -7.43 -4.77
C SER A 627 0.33 -8.69 -3.91
N SER A 628 -0.42 -8.76 -2.80
CA SER A 628 -0.49 -10.00 -2.01
C SER A 628 -1.08 -11.16 -2.80
N GLN A 629 -1.99 -10.90 -3.73
CA GLN A 629 -2.58 -11.95 -4.59
C GLN A 629 -1.55 -12.62 -5.50
N ILE A 630 -0.49 -11.92 -5.89
CA ILE A 630 0.59 -12.49 -6.71
C ILE A 630 1.25 -13.67 -5.97
N ALA A 631 1.41 -13.56 -4.67
CA ALA A 631 1.99 -14.61 -3.82
C ALA A 631 0.94 -15.58 -3.26
N ASN A 632 -0.32 -15.49 -3.69
CA ASN A 632 -1.47 -16.15 -3.07
C ASN A 632 -1.50 -15.93 -1.55
N ALA A 633 -1.16 -14.72 -1.11
CA ALA A 633 -1.05 -14.33 0.28
C ALA A 633 -2.29 -13.56 0.76
N THR A 634 -2.51 -13.55 2.06
CA THR A 634 -3.51 -12.69 2.68
C THR A 634 -3.06 -11.23 2.68
N ASN A 635 -4.03 -10.30 2.67
CA ASN A 635 -3.76 -8.87 2.55
C ASN A 635 -3.09 -8.31 3.81
N GLY A 636 -1.86 -7.84 3.69
CA GLY A 636 -1.14 -7.13 4.75
C GLY A 636 -1.23 -7.81 6.10
N ILE A 637 -1.74 -7.08 7.08
CA ILE A 637 -1.94 -7.54 8.46
C ILE A 637 -3.40 -7.87 8.78
N GLU A 638 -4.31 -7.72 7.81
CA GLU A 638 -5.75 -7.86 8.04
C GLU A 638 -6.21 -9.31 8.14
N PRO A 639 -7.22 -9.58 8.97
CA PRO A 639 -7.97 -10.82 8.88
C PRO A 639 -8.64 -10.93 7.51
N PRO A 640 -8.67 -12.11 6.88
CA PRO A 640 -9.40 -12.28 5.64
C PRO A 640 -10.91 -12.14 5.90
N ARG A 641 -11.65 -11.62 4.94
CA ARG A 641 -13.11 -11.48 5.08
C ARG A 641 -13.82 -12.84 5.04
N GLY A 642 -13.27 -13.78 4.28
CA GLY A 642 -13.72 -15.15 4.18
C GLY A 642 -12.57 -16.05 3.77
N LEU A 643 -12.77 -17.37 3.87
CA LEU A 643 -11.77 -18.36 3.48
C LEU A 643 -11.63 -18.48 1.95
N VAL A 644 -12.69 -18.14 1.22
CA VAL A 644 -12.69 -17.90 -0.22
C VAL A 644 -13.23 -16.50 -0.45
N THR A 645 -12.41 -15.63 -1.02
CA THR A 645 -12.84 -14.29 -1.41
C THR A 645 -13.21 -14.25 -2.87
N VAL A 646 -14.29 -13.56 -3.19
CA VAL A 646 -14.80 -13.39 -4.56
C VAL A 646 -14.77 -11.91 -4.89
N LYS A 647 -14.05 -11.55 -5.95
CA LYS A 647 -14.00 -10.17 -6.43
C LYS A 647 -14.55 -10.07 -7.84
N ALA A 648 -15.53 -9.20 -8.03
CA ALA A 648 -15.95 -8.82 -9.37
C ALA A 648 -14.92 -7.85 -9.97
N SER A 649 -14.46 -8.13 -11.18
CA SER A 649 -13.59 -7.25 -11.96
C SER A 649 -14.18 -7.02 -13.33
N LYS A 650 -13.63 -6.08 -14.09
CA LYS A 650 -14.02 -5.87 -15.50
C LYS A 650 -13.78 -7.11 -16.36
N ASP A 651 -12.87 -7.96 -15.94
CA ASP A 651 -12.46 -9.18 -16.66
C ASP A 651 -13.13 -10.46 -16.12
N GLY A 652 -14.11 -10.32 -15.20
CA GLY A 652 -14.86 -11.43 -14.63
C GLY A 652 -14.74 -11.54 -13.11
N ILE A 653 -15.20 -12.67 -12.59
CA ILE A 653 -15.15 -12.97 -11.15
C ILE A 653 -13.80 -13.62 -10.81
N LEU A 654 -13.06 -13.01 -9.89
CA LEU A 654 -11.84 -13.57 -9.35
C LEU A 654 -12.11 -14.21 -7.99
N LYS A 655 -11.74 -15.48 -7.86
CA LYS A 655 -11.84 -16.22 -6.60
C LYS A 655 -10.44 -16.50 -6.07
N GLN A 656 -10.21 -16.22 -4.79
CA GLN A 656 -8.97 -16.54 -4.10
C GLN A 656 -9.26 -17.34 -2.84
N VAL A 657 -8.58 -18.47 -2.68
CA VAL A 657 -8.65 -19.32 -1.49
C VAL A 657 -7.46 -19.00 -0.60
N VAL A 658 -7.70 -18.90 0.72
CA VAL A 658 -6.61 -18.67 1.68
C VAL A 658 -5.54 -19.77 1.62
N PRO A 659 -4.26 -19.44 1.88
CA PRO A 659 -3.19 -20.44 1.87
C PRO A 659 -3.45 -21.62 2.80
N GLU A 660 -3.08 -22.81 2.37
CA GLU A 660 -3.23 -24.09 3.12
C GLU A 660 -4.63 -24.32 3.69
N PHE A 661 -5.65 -23.97 2.88
CA PHE A 661 -7.04 -24.06 3.28
C PHE A 661 -7.41 -25.41 3.91
N GLU A 662 -7.03 -26.53 3.29
CA GLU A 662 -7.41 -27.87 3.73
C GLU A 662 -6.97 -28.19 5.17
N THR A 663 -5.78 -27.71 5.55
CA THR A 663 -5.18 -27.97 6.86
C THR A 663 -5.42 -26.88 7.88
N LEU A 664 -5.65 -25.64 7.47
CA LEU A 664 -5.71 -24.47 8.33
C LEU A 664 -7.09 -23.80 8.38
N LYS A 665 -8.09 -24.33 7.70
CA LYS A 665 -9.43 -23.72 7.66
C LYS A 665 -10.02 -23.38 9.02
N ASP A 666 -9.77 -24.21 10.03
CA ASP A 666 -10.26 -24.02 11.40
C ASP A 666 -9.33 -23.16 12.27
N ALA A 667 -8.11 -22.90 11.78
CA ALA A 667 -7.13 -22.06 12.47
C ALA A 667 -7.22 -20.58 12.05
N TYR A 668 -7.78 -20.28 10.87
CA TYR A 668 -8.01 -18.91 10.44
C TYR A 668 -9.14 -18.26 11.24
N GLU A 669 -8.95 -17.01 11.59
CA GLU A 669 -9.98 -16.15 12.13
C GLU A 669 -10.34 -15.10 11.08
N THR A 670 -11.57 -15.14 10.57
CA THR A 670 -12.02 -14.16 9.57
C THR A 670 -12.47 -12.86 10.23
N LEU A 671 -12.52 -11.79 9.46
CA LEU A 671 -12.86 -10.45 9.95
C LEU A 671 -14.17 -10.43 10.74
N TRP A 672 -15.21 -11.10 10.23
CA TRP A 672 -16.53 -11.10 10.85
C TRP A 672 -16.68 -12.12 12.00
N GLN A 673 -15.70 -12.98 12.22
CA GLN A 673 -15.60 -13.84 13.41
C GLN A 673 -15.01 -13.11 14.62
N LEU A 674 -14.30 -11.98 14.40
CA LEU A 674 -13.73 -11.21 15.50
C LEU A 674 -14.84 -10.68 16.43
N PRO A 675 -14.68 -10.81 17.77
CA PRO A 675 -15.67 -10.29 18.71
C PRO A 675 -15.73 -8.75 18.73
N GLY A 676 -14.68 -8.08 18.28
CA GLY A 676 -14.53 -6.63 18.22
C GLY A 676 -13.14 -6.23 17.74
N ASN A 677 -12.80 -4.96 17.85
CA ASN A 677 -11.53 -4.42 17.37
C ASN A 677 -10.37 -4.50 18.38
N GLU A 678 -10.64 -4.78 19.66
CA GLU A 678 -9.65 -4.65 20.73
C GLU A 678 -8.42 -5.54 20.51
N GLY A 679 -8.61 -6.82 20.20
CA GLY A 679 -7.50 -7.75 19.93
C GLY A 679 -6.63 -7.31 18.78
N TYR A 680 -7.24 -6.92 17.67
CA TYR A 680 -6.54 -6.39 16.50
C TYR A 680 -5.77 -5.10 16.82
N LEU A 681 -6.38 -4.16 17.53
CA LEU A 681 -5.74 -2.89 17.91
C LEU A 681 -4.55 -3.09 18.87
N LYS A 682 -4.61 -4.06 19.77
CA LYS A 682 -3.45 -4.44 20.58
C LYS A 682 -2.29 -4.95 19.74
N LEU A 683 -2.56 -5.80 18.75
CA LEU A 683 -1.55 -6.29 17.81
C LEU A 683 -0.95 -5.15 16.99
N VAL A 684 -1.77 -4.23 16.51
CA VAL A 684 -1.31 -3.04 15.79
C VAL A 684 -0.41 -2.18 16.70
N GLY A 685 -0.75 -2.04 17.97
CA GLY A 685 0.10 -1.35 18.95
C GLY A 685 1.46 -2.02 19.11
N VAL A 686 1.49 -3.35 19.18
CA VAL A 686 2.75 -4.12 19.24
C VAL A 686 3.59 -3.91 17.97
N MET A 687 2.96 -3.94 16.80
CA MET A 687 3.64 -3.66 15.53
C MET A 687 4.18 -2.23 15.52
N GLN A 688 3.40 -1.25 15.97
CA GLN A 688 3.78 0.16 15.98
C GLN A 688 4.97 0.44 16.89
N LYS A 689 5.20 -0.36 17.93
CA LYS A 689 6.40 -0.28 18.77
C LYS A 689 7.67 -0.29 17.93
N PHE A 690 7.71 -1.11 16.88
CA PHE A 690 8.90 -1.32 16.05
C PHE A 690 8.81 -0.60 14.69
N VAL A 691 7.62 -0.35 14.17
CA VAL A 691 7.42 0.33 12.88
C VAL A 691 7.70 1.82 13.03
N ASP A 692 8.65 2.32 12.27
CA ASP A 692 9.11 3.70 12.41
C ASP A 692 8.21 4.72 11.70
N GLN A 693 7.46 4.34 10.69
CA GLN A 693 6.41 5.17 10.13
C GLN A 693 5.04 4.79 10.73
N ALA A 694 4.02 4.56 9.93
CA ALA A 694 2.67 4.28 10.42
C ALA A 694 2.11 2.96 9.86
N ILE A 695 0.87 2.67 10.22
CA ILE A 695 0.19 1.42 9.89
C ILE A 695 -1.20 1.74 9.36
N SER A 696 -1.54 1.22 8.18
CA SER A 696 -2.89 1.29 7.62
C SER A 696 -3.82 0.33 8.39
N ALA A 697 -4.23 0.73 9.59
CA ALA A 697 -5.05 -0.09 10.47
C ALA A 697 -6.54 0.21 10.26
N ASN A 698 -7.32 -0.84 10.00
CA ASN A 698 -8.76 -0.73 9.81
C ASN A 698 -9.54 -1.12 11.06
N THR A 699 -10.69 -0.48 11.28
CA THR A 699 -11.68 -0.95 12.25
C THR A 699 -12.85 -1.58 11.52
N ALA A 700 -13.48 -2.58 12.14
CA ALA A 700 -14.57 -3.32 11.53
C ALA A 700 -15.70 -3.50 12.56
N TYR A 701 -16.94 -3.34 12.07
CA TYR A 701 -18.14 -3.47 12.90
C TYR A 701 -19.18 -4.31 12.17
N ASP A 702 -19.69 -5.31 12.86
CA ASP A 702 -20.85 -6.08 12.45
C ASP A 702 -22.06 -5.66 13.30
N PRO A 703 -22.98 -4.84 12.75
CA PRO A 703 -24.14 -4.38 13.49
C PRO A 703 -24.97 -5.51 14.11
N GLY A 704 -25.00 -6.69 13.46
CA GLY A 704 -25.71 -7.86 13.94
C GLY A 704 -25.23 -8.42 15.29
N LYS A 705 -24.04 -8.02 15.74
CA LYS A 705 -23.48 -8.39 17.06
C LYS A 705 -23.88 -7.43 18.19
N PHE A 706 -24.62 -6.37 17.88
CA PHE A 706 -24.99 -5.33 18.84
C PHE A 706 -26.51 -5.28 19.00
N GLU A 707 -26.95 -4.84 20.19
CA GLU A 707 -28.37 -4.68 20.51
C GLU A 707 -29.05 -3.74 19.52
N GLY A 708 -30.19 -4.15 19.00
CA GLY A 708 -30.95 -3.39 18.00
C GLY A 708 -30.24 -3.25 16.64
N ASN A 709 -29.25 -4.09 16.35
CA ASN A 709 -28.44 -4.05 15.12
C ASN A 709 -27.80 -2.68 14.87
N LYS A 710 -27.38 -2.00 15.94
CA LYS A 710 -26.74 -0.70 15.86
C LYS A 710 -25.47 -0.66 16.71
N VAL A 711 -24.38 -0.22 16.10
CA VAL A 711 -23.12 0.02 16.82
C VAL A 711 -23.26 1.32 17.62
N SER A 712 -23.03 1.25 18.93
CA SER A 712 -23.14 2.44 19.79
C SER A 712 -21.98 3.40 19.57
N MET A 713 -22.23 4.68 19.73
CA MET A 713 -21.18 5.70 19.74
C MET A 713 -20.14 5.43 20.83
N LYS A 714 -20.58 4.94 21.98
CA LYS A 714 -19.68 4.56 23.09
C LYS A 714 -18.66 3.51 22.65
N GLN A 715 -19.09 2.51 21.88
CA GLN A 715 -18.18 1.44 21.39
C GLN A 715 -17.17 2.01 20.40
N MET A 716 -17.60 2.86 19.45
CA MET A 716 -16.70 3.48 18.47
C MET A 716 -15.66 4.39 19.16
N LEU A 717 -16.08 5.19 20.14
CA LEU A 717 -15.17 6.06 20.91
C LEU A 717 -14.22 5.22 21.77
N LYS A 718 -14.67 4.11 22.35
CA LYS A 718 -13.83 3.19 23.11
C LYS A 718 -12.73 2.61 22.22
N ASP A 719 -13.05 2.18 21.01
CA ASP A 719 -12.07 1.65 20.06
C ASP A 719 -11.06 2.70 19.63
N LEU A 720 -11.51 3.93 19.38
CA LEU A 720 -10.63 5.06 19.06
C LEU A 720 -9.63 5.32 20.21
N LEU A 721 -10.13 5.36 21.44
CA LEU A 721 -9.30 5.59 22.63
C LEU A 721 -8.36 4.41 22.91
N THR A 722 -8.76 3.19 22.62
CA THR A 722 -7.92 1.99 22.72
C THR A 722 -6.73 2.09 21.75
N ALA A 723 -6.99 2.46 20.49
CA ALA A 723 -5.93 2.68 19.52
C ALA A 723 -4.94 3.77 19.98
N TYR A 724 -5.46 4.89 20.46
CA TYR A 724 -4.62 5.97 20.98
C TYR A 724 -3.78 5.53 22.18
N LYS A 725 -4.39 4.82 23.14
CA LYS A 725 -3.72 4.33 24.35
C LYS A 725 -2.50 3.48 24.03
N TYR A 726 -2.58 2.60 23.04
CA TYR A 726 -1.50 1.69 22.67
C TYR A 726 -0.53 2.25 21.63
N GLY A 727 -0.60 3.53 21.34
CA GLY A 727 0.39 4.22 20.50
C GLY A 727 0.16 4.10 19.00
N VAL A 728 -1.01 3.66 18.56
CA VAL A 728 -1.36 3.60 17.15
C VAL A 728 -1.35 5.00 16.55
N LYS A 729 -0.58 5.20 15.49
CA LYS A 729 -0.41 6.51 14.86
C LYS A 729 -1.58 6.90 13.96
N THR A 730 -2.17 5.91 13.27
CA THR A 730 -3.18 6.14 12.23
C THR A 730 -4.27 5.08 12.26
N LEU A 731 -5.51 5.49 11.92
CA LEU A 731 -6.61 4.58 11.58
C LEU A 731 -7.09 4.88 10.17
N TYR A 732 -7.23 3.83 9.37
CA TYR A 732 -7.58 3.89 7.95
C TYR A 732 -9.09 3.65 7.75
N TYR A 733 -9.50 2.57 7.09
CA TYR A 733 -10.92 2.32 6.85
C TYR A 733 -11.73 2.00 8.11
N HIS A 734 -12.99 2.40 8.07
CA HIS A 734 -14.04 1.89 8.96
C HIS A 734 -14.95 0.98 8.13
N ASN A 735 -14.90 -0.31 8.38
CA ASN A 735 -15.67 -1.31 7.68
C ASN A 735 -16.94 -1.65 8.46
N THR A 736 -18.09 -1.64 7.80
CA THR A 736 -19.36 -2.06 8.38
C THR A 736 -19.91 -3.23 7.57
N ARG A 737 -20.31 -4.31 8.24
CA ARG A 737 -21.00 -5.42 7.59
C ARG A 737 -22.43 -5.01 7.29
N ASP A 738 -22.84 -5.00 6.04
CA ASP A 738 -24.12 -4.49 5.57
C ASP A 738 -25.19 -5.57 5.31
N GLY A 739 -24.88 -6.85 5.61
CA GLY A 739 -25.78 -7.95 5.46
C GLY A 739 -26.00 -8.44 4.01
N ALA A 740 -25.39 -7.79 3.03
CA ALA A 740 -25.25 -8.39 1.71
C ALA A 740 -24.30 -9.59 1.82
N ASP A 741 -24.59 -10.66 1.11
CA ASP A 741 -23.72 -11.83 1.08
C ASP A 741 -22.25 -11.40 0.89
N ASP A 742 -21.31 -12.09 1.58
CA ASP A 742 -19.87 -11.88 1.50
C ASP A 742 -19.29 -12.06 0.07
N THR A 743 -20.14 -12.20 -0.92
CA THR A 743 -19.83 -11.95 -2.31
C THR A 743 -19.67 -10.46 -2.49
N GLN A 744 -18.46 -9.96 -2.18
CA GLN A 744 -18.12 -8.59 -2.47
C GLN A 744 -18.20 -8.34 -3.98
N THR A 745 -19.33 -7.83 -4.41
CA THR A 745 -19.31 -6.87 -5.48
C THR A 745 -18.66 -5.61 -4.93
N ASP A 746 -17.35 -5.63 -4.76
CA ASP A 746 -16.59 -4.40 -4.65
C ASP A 746 -16.64 -3.71 -6.02
N ILE A 747 -17.81 -3.19 -6.34
CA ILE A 747 -17.90 -1.93 -7.09
C ILE A 747 -17.50 -0.88 -6.05
N GLN A 748 -16.36 -1.05 -5.43
CA GLN A 748 -15.75 0.03 -4.70
C GLN A 748 -15.34 1.04 -5.74
N ASP A 749 -15.94 2.20 -5.61
CA ASP A 749 -15.42 3.42 -6.16
C ASP A 749 -13.89 3.40 -5.97
N ASP A 750 -13.21 3.28 -7.07
CA ASP A 750 -11.83 2.89 -7.21
C ASP A 750 -10.80 3.90 -6.69
N GLY A 751 -11.14 4.69 -5.68
CA GLY A 751 -10.25 5.73 -5.13
C GLY A 751 -8.85 5.21 -4.78
N CYS A 752 -8.75 4.10 -4.07
CA CYS A 752 -7.46 3.42 -3.81
C CYS A 752 -7.20 2.22 -4.71
N ALA A 753 -8.18 1.77 -5.47
CA ALA A 753 -8.03 0.65 -6.39
C ALA A 753 -7.14 0.96 -7.60
N GLY A 754 -6.68 2.20 -7.74
CA GLY A 754 -5.76 2.64 -8.80
C GLY A 754 -4.36 2.04 -8.77
N GLY A 755 -4.06 1.20 -7.79
CA GLY A 755 -2.74 0.55 -7.67
C GLY A 755 -1.63 1.48 -7.15
N ALA A 756 -1.94 2.74 -6.84
CA ALA A 756 -0.95 3.70 -6.38
C ALA A 756 -0.53 3.47 -4.92
N CYS A 757 -1.45 2.97 -4.09
CA CYS A 757 -1.21 2.77 -2.66
C CYS A 757 -1.23 1.31 -2.22
N LYS A 758 -1.34 0.38 -3.17
CA LYS A 758 -1.39 -1.04 -2.84
C LYS A 758 -0.14 -1.73 -3.35
N ILE A 759 0.53 -2.39 -2.45
CA ILE A 759 1.60 -3.31 -2.80
C ILE A 759 1.00 -4.55 -3.46
#